data_9aa257868432c7b3c60bf1e59156fbd9
#
_entry.id   9aa257868432c7b3c60bf1e59156fbd9
#
_cell.length_a   1.000
_cell.length_b   1.000
_cell.length_c   1.000
_cell.angle_alpha   90.00
_cell.angle_beta   90.00
_cell.angle_gamma   90.00
#
_symmetry.space_group_name_H-M   'P 1'
#
loop_
_entity.id
_entity.type
_entity.pdbx_description
1 polymer ?
#
loop_
_entity_poly.entity_id
_entity_poly.type
_entity_poly.pdbx_seq_one_letter_code
_entity_poly.pdbx_strand_id
1 'polypeptide(L)'
;MLTWSVLLLGFVAGCAVQLQQETLFHSHFYLLFLLPFLLLASVHIAQAAINNIAKPVFSANRFTALRALPSSPALPTLPTLTAYVRRFALMVAAGLLGFALCGLRASSFAADALDPNLQGRDIQVVGVVAAMPQKNESGLRFRFSVESARSHGGGGSGTNAAVTTPIALPPELMLSWYSGVFRSEDTATVAYAELQRGNPDLRAGERWSFTVRLKSPHGNANPHGFDYELWLWEQGIGATGSIRATPANTAQGTAPRMLGSTWQHPIESARQKVRDAIQERITDPRLAGVLAALVVGDQAAIDRADWDIYRATGVAHLMSISGLHVTMFAWGAALLVGGLWRRSSRAMTAVPAQHVAGVGGLLLATAYAVFSGWGVPSQRTIIMLAAVLLLRLSGKRWPWPMVWLLAMAAVVVLDPWALLQAGFWLSFVAVGVLFASDAGQTRKLKDAVAEPDVTAAQASKLSARAMLAAWWGSLKGLLREQWVVTLALTPLSLLLFQQVSLVGLLANLLAIPWVTLVVTPLAMLGMLLPVLWDAAAACVGLLGMVLQWLAALPHATFSVAAPALWMGAVGVLGGLLLVAPIPWALRCAGLPLLLPALLFTPLRPAMGQFELLAADIGQGNAIIVRTQSHSLLFDAGPRFSRESDAGQRTLVPLLRALDERLDMVMLSHRDTDHIGGAVAVLKMQPQAALVSSIEDEHELQLFKRATRCIAGQRWQWDGVQFEVLHPLAADYDTIKKSNAMSCVLRISNNAQTALLTGDIEAAQEARLIADAAAIRTDVLLVPHHGSKTSSTKAFLDVTQPRIALVQSGYRNRFNHPAPEVVERYAQRNVQTVDSPRCGAATWSSASPGTVVCHRDMQKRYWNYFEKP
;
A
#
# COMPACT_ATOMS: atom_id res chain seq x y z
N MET A 1 23.36 -24.60 -14.62
CA MET A 1 22.87 -23.81 -13.49
C MET A 1 23.08 -22.31 -13.70
N LEU A 2 24.30 -21.84 -13.97
CA LEU A 2 24.58 -20.41 -14.18
C LEU A 2 23.74 -19.76 -15.29
N THR A 3 23.43 -20.48 -16.35
CA THR A 3 22.58 -20.03 -17.47
C THR A 3 21.14 -19.76 -17.01
N TRP A 4 20.57 -20.61 -16.15
CA TRP A 4 19.24 -20.42 -15.58
C TRP A 4 19.16 -19.20 -14.66
N SER A 5 20.18 -18.99 -13.80
CA SER A 5 20.24 -17.79 -12.96
C SER A 5 20.21 -16.51 -13.79
N VAL A 6 20.97 -16.50 -14.89
CA VAL A 6 21.07 -15.34 -15.78
C VAL A 6 19.74 -15.06 -16.48
N LEU A 7 19.04 -16.10 -16.94
CA LEU A 7 17.71 -15.97 -17.56
C LEU A 7 16.67 -15.44 -16.57
N LEU A 8 16.60 -16.02 -15.36
CA LEU A 8 15.63 -15.62 -14.35
C LEU A 8 15.87 -14.17 -13.86
N LEU A 9 17.14 -13.80 -13.63
CA LEU A 9 17.49 -12.41 -13.27
C LEU A 9 17.18 -11.44 -14.39
N GLY A 10 17.52 -11.80 -15.64
CA GLY A 10 17.20 -10.97 -16.81
C GLY A 10 15.70 -10.72 -16.90
N PHE A 11 14.88 -11.76 -16.76
CA PHE A 11 13.43 -11.65 -16.82
C PHE A 11 12.88 -10.70 -15.74
N VAL A 12 13.28 -10.88 -14.48
CA VAL A 12 12.84 -10.02 -13.36
C VAL A 12 13.28 -8.57 -13.58
N ALA A 13 14.53 -8.36 -14.04
CA ALA A 13 15.05 -7.02 -14.35
C ALA A 13 14.26 -6.35 -15.49
N GLY A 14 13.90 -7.10 -16.54
CA GLY A 14 13.08 -6.61 -17.65
C GLY A 14 11.69 -6.15 -17.19
N CYS A 15 11.02 -6.93 -16.32
CA CYS A 15 9.77 -6.52 -15.71
C CYS A 15 9.95 -5.24 -14.85
N ALA A 16 11.02 -5.17 -14.03
CA ALA A 16 11.30 -4.01 -13.20
C ALA A 16 11.52 -2.73 -14.03
N VAL A 17 12.19 -2.84 -15.19
CA VAL A 17 12.38 -1.71 -16.13
C VAL A 17 11.05 -1.28 -16.75
N GLN A 18 10.20 -2.23 -17.15
CA GLN A 18 8.89 -1.90 -17.71
C GLN A 18 8.00 -1.14 -16.71
N LEU A 19 8.04 -1.49 -15.44
CA LEU A 19 7.30 -0.79 -14.38
C LEU A 19 7.74 0.67 -14.16
N GLN A 20 8.86 1.10 -14.74
CA GLN A 20 9.30 2.50 -14.70
C GLN A 20 8.73 3.35 -15.86
N GLN A 21 7.98 2.76 -16.79
CA GLN A 21 7.42 3.50 -17.91
C GLN A 21 6.38 4.52 -17.44
N GLU A 22 6.46 5.72 -18.00
CA GLU A 22 5.46 6.79 -17.79
C GLU A 22 4.20 6.56 -18.63
N THR A 23 4.39 6.00 -19.85
CA THR A 23 3.33 5.69 -20.81
C THR A 23 3.56 4.33 -21.44
N LEU A 24 2.48 3.62 -21.75
CA LEU A 24 2.58 2.33 -22.45
C LEU A 24 2.88 2.53 -23.93
N PHE A 25 3.73 1.67 -24.49
CA PHE A 25 3.89 1.57 -25.94
C PHE A 25 2.67 0.90 -26.57
N HIS A 26 2.50 1.06 -27.89
CA HIS A 26 1.52 0.27 -28.62
C HIS A 26 1.88 -1.23 -28.56
N SER A 27 0.88 -2.09 -28.47
CA SER A 27 1.03 -3.54 -28.25
C SER A 27 2.00 -4.21 -29.23
N HIS A 28 2.04 -3.77 -30.50
CA HIS A 28 2.97 -4.32 -31.50
C HIS A 28 4.45 -4.03 -31.21
N PHE A 29 4.79 -2.94 -30.53
CA PHE A 29 6.17 -2.71 -30.08
C PHE A 29 6.60 -3.74 -29.02
N TYR A 30 5.72 -4.09 -28.08
CA TYR A 30 6.00 -5.14 -27.11
C TYR A 30 6.17 -6.51 -27.82
N LEU A 31 5.40 -6.81 -28.87
CA LEU A 31 5.57 -8.03 -29.65
C LEU A 31 6.95 -8.11 -30.35
N LEU A 32 7.50 -6.98 -30.81
CA LEU A 32 8.85 -6.94 -31.39
C LEU A 32 9.93 -7.32 -30.37
N PHE A 33 9.76 -6.94 -29.08
CA PHE A 33 10.71 -7.30 -28.02
C PHE A 33 10.72 -8.81 -27.68
N LEU A 34 9.74 -9.59 -28.14
CA LEU A 34 9.75 -11.06 -28.01
C LEU A 34 10.69 -11.71 -28.99
N LEU A 35 10.97 -11.09 -30.17
CA LEU A 35 11.75 -11.68 -31.25
C LEU A 35 13.16 -12.15 -30.86
N PRO A 36 13.99 -11.36 -30.13
CA PRO A 36 15.32 -11.79 -29.71
C PRO A 36 15.30 -13.07 -28.86
N PHE A 37 14.30 -13.19 -27.99
CA PHE A 37 14.14 -14.40 -27.15
C PHE A 37 13.72 -15.60 -28.01
N LEU A 38 12.77 -15.44 -28.91
CA LEU A 38 12.31 -16.50 -29.81
C LEU A 38 13.43 -16.97 -30.77
N LEU A 39 14.22 -16.04 -31.30
CA LEU A 39 15.38 -16.35 -32.12
C LEU A 39 16.45 -17.14 -31.36
N LEU A 40 16.80 -16.71 -30.14
CA LEU A 40 17.75 -17.44 -29.32
C LEU A 40 17.24 -18.81 -28.87
N ALA A 41 15.95 -18.91 -28.57
CA ALA A 41 15.31 -20.18 -28.23
C ALA A 41 15.31 -21.14 -29.40
N SER A 42 14.98 -20.68 -30.62
CA SER A 42 15.01 -21.51 -31.86
C SER A 42 16.42 -22.01 -32.20
N VAL A 43 17.44 -21.13 -32.07
CA VAL A 43 18.85 -21.53 -32.28
C VAL A 43 19.28 -22.60 -31.26
N HIS A 44 18.85 -22.46 -29.99
CA HIS A 44 19.15 -23.45 -28.95
C HIS A 44 18.48 -24.80 -29.21
N ILE A 45 17.22 -24.79 -29.62
CA ILE A 45 16.46 -26.01 -29.99
C ILE A 45 17.10 -26.67 -31.18
N ALA A 46 17.47 -25.91 -32.21
CA ALA A 46 18.15 -26.44 -33.41
C ALA A 46 19.52 -27.05 -33.05
N GLN A 47 20.34 -26.38 -32.23
CA GLN A 47 21.58 -26.92 -31.72
C GLN A 47 21.43 -28.20 -30.90
N ALA A 48 20.41 -28.24 -30.03
CA ALA A 48 20.11 -29.44 -29.23
C ALA A 48 19.66 -30.62 -30.11
N ALA A 49 18.89 -30.36 -31.16
CA ALA A 49 18.49 -31.37 -32.16
C ALA A 49 19.69 -31.89 -32.96
N ILE A 50 20.56 -31.00 -33.43
CA ILE A 50 21.79 -31.36 -34.13
C ILE A 50 22.71 -32.19 -33.23
N ASN A 51 22.91 -31.80 -31.99
CA ASN A 51 23.76 -32.55 -31.04
C ASN A 51 23.16 -33.90 -30.64
N ASN A 52 21.84 -34.09 -30.69
CA ASN A 52 21.19 -35.37 -30.46
C ASN A 52 21.30 -36.29 -31.69
N ILE A 53 21.31 -35.75 -32.90
CA ILE A 53 21.51 -36.48 -34.14
C ILE A 53 23.00 -36.87 -34.31
N ALA A 54 23.92 -36.01 -33.85
CA ALA A 54 25.35 -36.19 -33.95
C ALA A 54 26.00 -37.05 -32.87
N LYS A 55 25.23 -37.78 -32.05
CA LYS A 55 25.80 -38.73 -31.06
C LYS A 55 26.33 -39.94 -31.86
N PRO A 56 27.65 -40.13 -31.93
CA PRO A 56 28.19 -41.28 -32.64
C PRO A 56 27.88 -42.57 -31.89
N VAL A 57 27.34 -43.53 -32.60
CA VAL A 57 27.14 -44.95 -32.18
C VAL A 57 28.48 -45.67 -32.22
N PHE A 58 29.59 -45.10 -31.81
CA PHE A 58 30.84 -45.82 -31.71
C PHE A 58 31.60 -45.54 -30.43
N SER A 59 31.69 -46.55 -29.59
CA SER A 59 32.67 -46.65 -28.51
C SER A 59 33.99 -47.10 -29.10
N ALA A 60 35.08 -46.34 -28.97
CA ALA A 60 36.42 -46.82 -29.16
C ALA A 60 37.39 -46.16 -28.18
N ASN A 61 37.90 -47.04 -27.33
CA ASN A 61 39.23 -47.14 -26.74
C ASN A 61 39.95 -45.95 -26.07
N ARG A 62 40.32 -46.30 -24.87
CA ARG A 62 41.47 -45.84 -24.05
C ARG A 62 42.73 -45.64 -24.89
N PHE A 63 43.42 -44.50 -24.71
CA PHE A 63 44.89 -44.48 -24.51
C PHE A 63 45.39 -43.07 -24.10
N THR A 64 46.35 -43.13 -23.13
CA THR A 64 47.43 -42.22 -22.74
C THR A 64 47.18 -40.97 -21.95
N ALA A 65 47.57 -41.11 -20.71
CA ALA A 65 47.96 -40.04 -19.82
C ALA A 65 49.29 -39.43 -20.21
N LEU A 66 49.36 -38.12 -20.38
CA LEU A 66 50.61 -37.35 -20.35
C LEU A 66 50.43 -36.19 -19.36
N ARG A 67 51.30 -36.26 -18.32
CA ARG A 67 51.49 -35.20 -17.31
C ARG A 67 51.92 -33.90 -18.03
N ALA A 68 51.25 -32.81 -17.76
CA ALA A 68 51.71 -31.46 -18.06
C ALA A 68 51.83 -30.63 -16.80
N LEU A 69 52.93 -29.95 -16.63
CA LEU A 69 53.38 -29.06 -15.59
C LEU A 69 52.47 -27.83 -15.41
N PRO A 70 52.46 -27.16 -14.24
CA PRO A 70 51.64 -26.01 -13.99
C PRO A 70 52.18 -24.79 -14.72
N SER A 71 51.39 -24.23 -15.63
CA SER A 71 51.68 -23.01 -16.33
C SER A 71 50.94 -21.83 -15.68
N SER A 72 51.59 -20.67 -15.67
CA SER A 72 51.23 -19.33 -15.23
C SER A 72 49.78 -18.89 -15.44
N PRO A 73 49.27 -17.89 -14.72
CA PRO A 73 47.91 -17.40 -14.88
C PRO A 73 47.74 -16.79 -16.27
N ALA A 74 47.15 -17.57 -17.18
CA ALA A 74 46.83 -17.15 -18.51
C ALA A 74 45.63 -16.18 -18.52
N LEU A 75 45.76 -15.13 -19.29
CA LEU A 75 44.66 -14.25 -19.73
C LEU A 75 43.42 -15.08 -20.15
N PRO A 76 42.18 -14.62 -19.95
CA PRO A 76 40.98 -15.39 -20.28
C PRO A 76 41.03 -15.80 -21.76
N THR A 77 41.03 -17.10 -22.01
CA THR A 77 41.06 -17.66 -23.34
C THR A 77 39.80 -17.37 -24.14
N LEU A 78 39.88 -17.22 -25.47
CA LEU A 78 38.76 -16.95 -26.38
C LEU A 78 37.44 -17.73 -26.04
N PRO A 79 37.48 -19.06 -25.67
CA PRO A 79 36.25 -19.79 -25.32
C PRO A 79 35.56 -19.27 -24.04
N THR A 80 36.26 -18.61 -23.11
CA THR A 80 35.64 -18.01 -21.92
C THR A 80 34.92 -16.70 -22.25
N LEU A 81 35.46 -15.88 -23.14
CA LEU A 81 34.84 -14.64 -23.62
C LEU A 81 33.53 -14.91 -24.37
N THR A 82 33.50 -15.92 -25.24
CA THR A 82 32.28 -16.33 -25.96
C THR A 82 31.19 -16.84 -25.01
N ALA A 83 31.57 -17.52 -23.94
CA ALA A 83 30.61 -17.96 -22.90
C ALA A 83 30.00 -16.79 -22.12
N TYR A 84 30.78 -15.75 -21.81
CA TYR A 84 30.27 -14.54 -21.15
C TYR A 84 29.35 -13.75 -22.07
N VAL A 85 29.73 -13.52 -23.34
CA VAL A 85 28.89 -12.82 -24.33
C VAL A 85 27.57 -13.57 -24.53
N ARG A 86 27.59 -14.90 -24.65
CA ARG A 86 26.36 -15.70 -24.73
C ARG A 86 25.46 -15.58 -23.53
N ARG A 87 26.02 -15.59 -22.31
CA ARG A 87 25.24 -15.41 -21.06
C ARG A 87 24.62 -14.01 -20.99
N PHE A 88 25.38 -12.99 -21.35
CA PHE A 88 24.89 -11.64 -21.45
C PHE A 88 23.75 -11.49 -22.46
N ALA A 89 23.90 -12.06 -23.66
CA ALA A 89 22.84 -12.07 -24.67
C ALA A 89 21.56 -12.77 -24.17
N LEU A 90 21.70 -13.88 -23.44
CA LEU A 90 20.58 -14.60 -22.86
C LEU A 90 19.90 -13.77 -21.74
N MET A 91 20.68 -13.05 -20.94
CA MET A 91 20.15 -12.15 -19.91
C MET A 91 19.34 -11.02 -20.55
N VAL A 92 19.87 -10.39 -21.58
CA VAL A 92 19.19 -9.31 -22.31
C VAL A 92 17.92 -9.83 -22.99
N ALA A 93 17.97 -10.97 -23.65
CA ALA A 93 16.80 -11.56 -24.30
C ALA A 93 15.69 -11.93 -23.30
N ALA A 94 16.06 -12.48 -22.14
CA ALA A 94 15.11 -12.76 -21.08
C ALA A 94 14.55 -11.46 -20.46
N GLY A 95 15.38 -10.41 -20.38
CA GLY A 95 14.93 -9.08 -19.96
C GLY A 95 13.91 -8.47 -20.92
N LEU A 96 14.17 -8.55 -22.22
CA LEU A 96 13.24 -8.11 -23.26
C LEU A 96 11.92 -8.91 -23.22
N LEU A 97 12.01 -10.22 -22.96
CA LEU A 97 10.82 -11.07 -22.75
C LEU A 97 10.00 -10.59 -21.56
N GLY A 98 10.64 -10.37 -20.39
CA GLY A 98 9.96 -9.88 -19.19
C GLY A 98 9.32 -8.49 -19.39
N PHE A 99 10.06 -7.58 -20.03
CA PHE A 99 9.57 -6.25 -20.40
C PHE A 99 8.34 -6.35 -21.32
N ALA A 100 8.40 -7.19 -22.34
CA ALA A 100 7.34 -7.35 -23.32
C ALA A 100 6.06 -7.95 -22.71
N LEU A 101 6.19 -9.04 -21.94
CA LEU A 101 5.04 -9.70 -21.32
C LEU A 101 4.34 -8.80 -20.29
N CYS A 102 5.12 -8.07 -19.48
CA CYS A 102 4.58 -7.11 -18.54
C CYS A 102 3.85 -5.98 -19.28
N GLY A 103 4.45 -5.40 -20.34
CA GLY A 103 3.84 -4.34 -21.14
C GLY A 103 2.59 -4.77 -21.89
N LEU A 104 2.56 -5.98 -22.47
CA LEU A 104 1.37 -6.53 -23.13
C LEU A 104 0.20 -6.69 -22.14
N ARG A 105 0.48 -7.22 -20.95
CA ARG A 105 -0.52 -7.37 -19.90
C ARG A 105 -1.06 -6.00 -19.44
N ALA A 106 -0.17 -5.02 -19.26
CA ALA A 106 -0.55 -3.66 -18.91
C ALA A 106 -1.41 -3.01 -20.01
N SER A 107 -1.03 -3.18 -21.28
CA SER A 107 -1.77 -2.63 -22.43
C SER A 107 -3.15 -3.27 -22.57
N SER A 108 -3.27 -4.59 -22.31
CA SER A 108 -4.57 -5.27 -22.33
C SER A 108 -5.50 -4.73 -21.24
N PHE A 109 -5.00 -4.54 -20.02
CA PHE A 109 -5.80 -3.96 -18.94
C PHE A 109 -6.20 -2.49 -19.21
N ALA A 110 -5.27 -1.69 -19.75
CA ALA A 110 -5.53 -0.29 -20.10
C ALA A 110 -6.58 -0.13 -21.21
N ALA A 111 -6.72 -1.14 -22.10
CA ALA A 111 -7.72 -1.12 -23.17
C ALA A 111 -9.16 -1.19 -22.64
N ASP A 112 -9.35 -1.78 -21.44
CA ASP A 112 -10.66 -1.89 -20.78
C ASP A 112 -10.93 -0.70 -19.83
N ALA A 113 -10.17 0.40 -19.92
CA ALA A 113 -10.38 1.57 -19.07
C ALA A 113 -11.74 2.25 -19.32
N LEU A 114 -12.27 2.93 -18.31
CA LEU A 114 -13.52 3.68 -18.42
C LEU A 114 -13.39 4.81 -19.44
N ASP A 115 -14.32 4.87 -20.40
CA ASP A 115 -14.41 5.99 -21.36
C ASP A 115 -14.59 7.32 -20.59
N PRO A 116 -13.73 8.33 -20.81
CA PRO A 116 -13.82 9.63 -20.16
C PRO A 116 -15.21 10.29 -20.31
N ASN A 117 -15.91 10.05 -21.42
CA ASN A 117 -17.25 10.60 -21.68
C ASN A 117 -18.35 9.99 -20.79
N LEU A 118 -18.11 8.84 -20.19
CA LEU A 118 -19.05 8.17 -19.28
C LEU A 118 -18.88 8.61 -17.83
N GLN A 119 -17.80 9.31 -17.51
CA GLN A 119 -17.54 9.76 -16.15
C GLN A 119 -18.56 10.78 -15.67
N GLY A 120 -19.05 10.58 -14.45
CA GLY A 120 -20.00 11.50 -13.82
C GLY A 120 -21.44 11.39 -14.34
N ARG A 121 -21.71 10.49 -15.32
CA ARG A 121 -23.06 10.21 -15.80
C ARG A 121 -23.70 9.10 -14.97
N ASP A 122 -25.01 9.13 -14.88
CA ASP A 122 -25.80 8.07 -14.25
C ASP A 122 -25.98 6.91 -15.24
N ILE A 123 -25.47 5.74 -14.89
CA ILE A 123 -25.42 4.54 -15.73
C ILE A 123 -26.11 3.41 -14.99
N GLN A 124 -26.99 2.69 -15.67
CA GLN A 124 -27.58 1.47 -15.14
C GLN A 124 -26.68 0.29 -15.43
N VAL A 125 -26.27 -0.42 -14.37
CA VAL A 125 -25.42 -1.61 -14.44
C VAL A 125 -26.13 -2.81 -13.85
N VAL A 126 -25.92 -3.97 -14.47
CA VAL A 126 -26.33 -5.28 -13.95
C VAL A 126 -25.06 -6.11 -13.82
N GLY A 127 -24.92 -6.82 -12.72
CA GLY A 127 -23.75 -7.66 -12.47
C GLY A 127 -23.83 -8.35 -11.11
N VAL A 128 -22.70 -8.89 -10.67
CA VAL A 128 -22.59 -9.73 -9.48
C VAL A 128 -21.60 -9.11 -8.47
N VAL A 129 -21.92 -9.20 -7.19
CA VAL A 129 -21.02 -8.81 -6.10
C VAL A 129 -19.86 -9.81 -6.03
N ALA A 130 -18.66 -9.35 -6.42
CA ALA A 130 -17.51 -10.20 -6.67
C ALA A 130 -16.66 -10.53 -5.45
N ALA A 131 -16.75 -9.74 -4.37
CA ALA A 131 -16.00 -9.96 -3.15
C ALA A 131 -16.86 -9.63 -1.92
N MET A 132 -16.40 -10.05 -0.74
CA MET A 132 -17.06 -9.72 0.52
C MET A 132 -17.22 -8.20 0.67
N PRO A 133 -18.45 -7.68 0.87
CA PRO A 133 -18.67 -6.27 1.11
C PRO A 133 -17.98 -5.82 2.41
N GLN A 134 -17.31 -4.67 2.33
CA GLN A 134 -16.72 -4.00 3.48
C GLN A 134 -17.74 -3.01 4.03
N LYS A 135 -18.16 -3.23 5.27
CA LYS A 135 -19.08 -2.36 5.98
C LYS A 135 -18.30 -1.37 6.82
N ASN A 136 -18.60 -0.09 6.68
CA ASN A 136 -18.10 0.96 7.54
C ASN A 136 -19.26 1.87 7.96
N GLU A 137 -19.01 2.83 8.84
CA GLU A 137 -20.05 3.75 9.33
C GLU A 137 -20.67 4.60 8.22
N SER A 138 -19.94 4.88 7.14
CA SER A 138 -20.42 5.68 6.01
C SER A 138 -21.20 4.88 4.98
N GLY A 139 -21.20 3.53 5.08
CA GLY A 139 -21.93 2.66 4.15
C GLY A 139 -21.20 1.36 3.81
N LEU A 140 -21.46 0.85 2.62
CA LEU A 140 -20.88 -0.37 2.09
C LEU A 140 -19.93 -0.05 0.94
N ARG A 141 -18.81 -0.72 0.90
CA ARG A 141 -17.88 -0.71 -0.23
C ARG A 141 -17.64 -2.13 -0.71
N PHE A 142 -17.78 -2.37 -2.03
CA PHE A 142 -17.68 -3.71 -2.57
C PHE A 142 -17.20 -3.71 -4.02
N ARG A 143 -16.66 -4.86 -4.43
CA ARG A 143 -16.26 -5.14 -5.81
C ARG A 143 -17.45 -5.71 -6.58
N PHE A 144 -17.64 -5.25 -7.82
CA PHE A 144 -18.77 -5.58 -8.64
C PHE A 144 -18.33 -5.98 -10.04
N SER A 145 -18.63 -7.23 -10.45
CA SER A 145 -18.37 -7.74 -11.79
C SER A 145 -19.54 -7.38 -12.70
N VAL A 146 -19.26 -6.62 -13.75
CA VAL A 146 -20.27 -6.09 -14.68
C VAL A 146 -20.65 -7.16 -15.70
N GLU A 147 -21.95 -7.47 -15.82
CA GLU A 147 -22.50 -8.32 -16.89
C GLU A 147 -23.04 -7.51 -18.05
N SER A 148 -23.70 -6.38 -17.75
CA SER A 148 -24.24 -5.48 -18.76
C SER A 148 -24.37 -4.06 -18.21
N ALA A 149 -24.25 -3.08 -19.10
CA ALA A 149 -24.45 -1.67 -18.77
C ALA A 149 -25.25 -0.95 -19.83
N ARG A 150 -26.08 0.02 -19.41
CA ARG A 150 -26.92 0.86 -20.28
C ARG A 150 -26.82 2.32 -19.84
N SER A 151 -26.64 3.21 -20.81
CA SER A 151 -26.74 4.65 -20.58
C SER A 151 -28.18 5.10 -20.76
N HIS A 152 -28.67 5.95 -19.85
CA HIS A 152 -29.90 6.72 -20.12
C HIS A 152 -29.51 7.84 -21.08
N GLY A 153 -29.99 7.74 -22.34
CA GLY A 153 -29.84 8.84 -23.29
C GLY A 153 -30.51 10.09 -22.71
N GLY A 154 -29.80 11.19 -22.61
CA GLY A 154 -30.36 12.49 -22.26
C GLY A 154 -31.42 12.84 -23.28
N GLY A 155 -32.71 12.71 -22.91
CA GLY A 155 -33.83 13.02 -23.77
C GLY A 155 -33.81 14.48 -24.14
N GLY A 156 -33.46 14.76 -25.41
CA GLY A 156 -33.89 15.99 -26.06
C GLY A 156 -35.41 16.01 -26.03
N SER A 157 -35.96 17.10 -25.57
CA SER A 157 -37.40 17.42 -25.54
C SER A 157 -38.16 16.80 -26.75
N GLY A 158 -38.94 15.73 -26.52
CA GLY A 158 -39.98 15.43 -27.48
C GLY A 158 -40.40 14.00 -27.81
N THR A 159 -39.89 12.91 -27.21
CA THR A 159 -40.44 11.57 -27.41
C THR A 159 -40.35 10.69 -26.19
N ASN A 160 -41.45 10.05 -25.81
CA ASN A 160 -41.68 9.27 -24.59
C ASN A 160 -41.03 7.85 -24.56
N ALA A 161 -39.87 7.66 -25.14
CA ALA A 161 -39.08 6.43 -24.99
C ALA A 161 -37.65 6.76 -24.68
N ALA A 162 -37.20 6.55 -23.44
CA ALA A 162 -35.80 6.62 -23.08
C ALA A 162 -35.02 5.53 -23.87
N VAL A 163 -34.34 5.94 -24.93
CA VAL A 163 -33.47 5.03 -25.71
C VAL A 163 -32.29 4.66 -24.84
N THR A 164 -32.35 3.45 -24.27
CA THR A 164 -31.24 2.87 -23.50
C THR A 164 -30.26 2.21 -24.48
N THR A 165 -29.07 2.79 -24.62
CA THR A 165 -28.01 2.21 -25.46
C THR A 165 -27.08 1.33 -24.61
N PRO A 166 -26.73 0.12 -25.08
CA PRO A 166 -25.71 -0.68 -24.43
C PRO A 166 -24.35 0.03 -24.53
N ILE A 167 -23.59 0.02 -23.43
CA ILE A 167 -22.26 0.62 -23.32
C ILE A 167 -21.25 -0.39 -22.78
N ALA A 168 -20.01 -0.31 -23.23
CA ALA A 168 -18.91 -1.07 -22.68
C ALA A 168 -18.38 -0.37 -21.43
N LEU A 169 -18.23 -1.14 -20.34
CA LEU A 169 -17.62 -0.71 -19.10
C LEU A 169 -16.48 -1.65 -18.74
N PRO A 170 -15.53 -1.19 -17.89
CA PRO A 170 -14.56 -2.10 -17.27
C PRO A 170 -15.25 -3.28 -16.61
N PRO A 171 -14.68 -4.50 -16.71
CA PRO A 171 -15.33 -5.71 -16.17
C PRO A 171 -15.49 -5.68 -14.65
N GLU A 172 -14.58 -5.00 -13.94
CA GLU A 172 -14.57 -4.91 -12.49
C GLU A 172 -14.64 -3.46 -12.02
N LEU A 173 -15.62 -3.20 -11.15
CA LEU A 173 -15.87 -1.89 -10.55
C LEU A 173 -15.70 -1.95 -9.03
N MET A 174 -15.22 -0.87 -8.42
CA MET A 174 -15.30 -0.65 -6.98
C MET A 174 -16.44 0.31 -6.68
N LEU A 175 -17.52 -0.19 -6.11
CA LEU A 175 -18.73 0.59 -5.81
C LEU A 175 -18.83 0.90 -4.33
N SER A 176 -19.30 2.11 -4.03
CA SER A 176 -19.63 2.55 -2.67
C SER A 176 -21.14 2.83 -2.58
N TRP A 177 -21.77 2.28 -1.56
CA TRP A 177 -23.17 2.55 -1.23
C TRP A 177 -23.23 3.29 0.09
N TYR A 178 -23.40 4.59 0.03
CA TYR A 178 -23.42 5.44 1.22
C TYR A 178 -24.75 5.34 1.97
N SER A 179 -24.69 5.10 3.27
CA SER A 179 -25.83 5.28 4.19
C SER A 179 -25.80 6.74 4.65
N GLY A 180 -26.86 7.49 4.44
CA GLY A 180 -27.01 8.94 4.56
C GLY A 180 -26.60 9.63 5.87
N VAL A 181 -25.44 9.35 6.44
CA VAL A 181 -24.94 9.92 7.72
C VAL A 181 -24.15 11.21 7.52
N PHE A 182 -23.97 11.72 6.31
CA PHE A 182 -23.32 13.02 6.13
C PHE A 182 -24.36 14.15 6.20
N ARG A 183 -24.56 14.68 7.39
CA ARG A 183 -25.34 15.88 7.67
C ARG A 183 -24.56 17.10 7.13
N SER A 184 -25.03 17.68 6.05
CA SER A 184 -24.77 19.08 5.75
C SER A 184 -25.80 19.87 6.60
N GLU A 185 -25.37 20.84 7.36
CA GLU A 185 -26.23 21.64 8.26
C GLU A 185 -27.37 22.36 7.51
N ASP A 186 -27.29 22.49 6.19
CA ASP A 186 -28.26 23.27 5.37
C ASP A 186 -29.41 22.44 4.75
N THR A 187 -29.48 21.11 4.94
CA THR A 187 -30.58 20.30 4.37
C THR A 187 -31.14 19.28 5.35
N ALA A 188 -31.68 19.77 6.47
CA ALA A 188 -32.24 18.94 7.55
C ALA A 188 -33.48 18.11 7.18
N THR A 189 -34.18 18.38 6.10
CA THR A 189 -35.51 17.80 5.81
C THR A 189 -35.44 16.56 4.91
N VAL A 190 -34.42 16.38 4.07
CA VAL A 190 -34.32 15.20 3.16
C VAL A 190 -33.58 14.03 3.82
N ALA A 191 -32.71 14.31 4.80
CA ALA A 191 -31.86 13.30 5.44
C ALA A 191 -32.61 12.33 6.38
N TYR A 192 -33.75 12.73 6.95
CA TYR A 192 -34.48 11.91 7.91
C TYR A 192 -35.18 10.68 7.29
N ALA A 193 -35.58 10.73 6.06
CA ALA A 193 -36.23 9.62 5.37
C ALA A 193 -35.24 8.54 4.88
N GLU A 194 -33.97 8.91 4.64
CA GLU A 194 -32.90 7.99 4.24
C GLU A 194 -32.21 7.34 5.45
N LEU A 195 -32.23 7.98 6.62
CA LEU A 195 -31.63 7.49 7.88
C LEU A 195 -32.34 6.24 8.44
N GLN A 196 -33.58 5.97 8.03
CA GLN A 196 -34.35 4.80 8.50
C GLN A 196 -34.18 3.56 7.62
N ARG A 197 -33.56 3.66 6.44
CA ARG A 197 -33.21 2.48 5.62
C ARG A 197 -31.81 2.04 6.01
N GLY A 198 -31.73 1.06 6.93
CA GLY A 198 -30.48 0.33 7.16
C GLY A 198 -29.91 -0.15 5.81
N ASN A 199 -28.59 -0.10 5.64
CA ASN A 199 -27.95 -0.65 4.44
C ASN A 199 -28.44 -2.09 4.27
N PRO A 200 -28.86 -2.49 3.04
CA PRO A 200 -29.26 -3.87 2.80
C PRO A 200 -28.06 -4.79 3.11
N ASP A 201 -28.36 -5.98 3.59
CA ASP A 201 -27.37 -7.03 3.80
C ASP A 201 -26.90 -7.55 2.43
N LEU A 202 -25.88 -6.91 1.87
CA LEU A 202 -25.33 -7.25 0.56
C LEU A 202 -24.37 -8.42 0.70
N ARG A 203 -24.52 -9.46 -0.14
CA ARG A 203 -23.70 -10.67 -0.07
C ARG A 203 -22.93 -10.95 -1.37
N ALA A 204 -21.74 -11.50 -1.23
CA ALA A 204 -20.95 -11.98 -2.36
C ALA A 204 -21.72 -13.06 -3.14
N GLY A 205 -21.70 -12.98 -4.46
CA GLY A 205 -22.45 -13.88 -5.35
C GLY A 205 -23.89 -13.44 -5.63
N GLU A 206 -24.39 -12.37 -5.02
CA GLU A 206 -25.69 -11.81 -5.36
C GLU A 206 -25.61 -10.98 -6.66
N ARG A 207 -26.63 -11.13 -7.48
CA ARG A 207 -26.82 -10.40 -8.73
C ARG A 207 -27.75 -9.22 -8.49
N TRP A 208 -27.26 -8.04 -8.86
CA TRP A 208 -27.94 -6.77 -8.60
C TRP A 208 -28.05 -5.91 -9.85
N SER A 209 -29.05 -5.03 -9.87
CA SER A 209 -29.15 -3.90 -10.78
C SER A 209 -29.02 -2.60 -9.99
N PHE A 210 -28.04 -1.76 -10.38
CA PHE A 210 -27.75 -0.49 -9.74
C PHE A 210 -27.76 0.64 -10.77
N THR A 211 -28.16 1.82 -10.36
CA THR A 211 -27.78 3.07 -11.03
C THR A 211 -26.54 3.61 -10.36
N VAL A 212 -25.45 3.78 -11.12
CA VAL A 212 -24.14 4.18 -10.60
C VAL A 212 -23.62 5.41 -11.30
N ARG A 213 -22.83 6.20 -10.57
CA ARG A 213 -22.06 7.28 -11.14
C ARG A 213 -20.58 6.93 -11.03
N LEU A 214 -19.95 6.71 -12.19
CA LEU A 214 -18.58 6.19 -12.28
C LEU A 214 -17.56 7.32 -12.45
N LYS A 215 -16.36 7.04 -11.96
CA LYS A 215 -15.15 7.85 -12.13
C LYS A 215 -13.99 6.92 -12.52
N SER A 216 -13.05 7.42 -13.31
CA SER A 216 -11.77 6.72 -13.49
C SER A 216 -11.05 6.53 -12.15
N PRO A 217 -10.22 5.49 -12.00
CA PRO A 217 -9.34 5.34 -10.86
C PRO A 217 -8.55 6.62 -10.62
N HIS A 218 -8.69 7.21 -9.44
CA HIS A 218 -7.98 8.40 -9.03
C HIS A 218 -7.75 8.38 -7.54
N GLY A 219 -6.53 8.67 -7.11
CA GLY A 219 -6.10 8.70 -5.72
C GLY A 219 -5.39 9.99 -5.36
N ASN A 220 -5.25 10.24 -4.07
CA ASN A 220 -4.42 11.35 -3.59
C ASN A 220 -2.94 10.99 -3.83
N ALA A 221 -2.20 11.92 -4.43
CA ALA A 221 -0.79 11.72 -4.79
C ALA A 221 0.11 12.63 -3.94
N ASN A 222 0.81 12.04 -2.98
CA ASN A 222 1.73 12.73 -2.06
C ASN A 222 3.10 12.07 -2.04
N PRO A 223 4.18 12.81 -1.74
CA PRO A 223 5.50 12.23 -1.51
C PRO A 223 5.41 11.14 -0.44
N HIS A 224 5.98 9.97 -0.74
CA HIS A 224 5.99 8.80 0.17
C HIS A 224 4.59 8.32 0.63
N GLY A 225 3.53 8.76 -0.05
CA GLY A 225 2.15 8.38 0.21
C GLY A 225 1.81 6.99 -0.37
N PHE A 226 0.64 6.49 0.03
CA PHE A 226 0.09 5.25 -0.54
C PHE A 226 -0.46 5.52 -1.95
N ASP A 227 0.05 4.80 -2.95
CA ASP A 227 -0.45 4.86 -4.33
C ASP A 227 -1.76 4.05 -4.47
N TYR A 228 -2.88 4.75 -4.32
CA TYR A 228 -4.21 4.16 -4.44
C TYR A 228 -4.54 3.74 -5.89
N GLU A 229 -4.00 4.45 -6.89
CA GLU A 229 -4.21 4.14 -8.32
C GLU A 229 -3.49 2.84 -8.69
N LEU A 230 -2.24 2.64 -8.22
CA LEU A 230 -1.53 1.37 -8.34
C LEU A 230 -2.29 0.24 -7.65
N TRP A 231 -2.81 0.47 -6.45
CA TRP A 231 -3.59 -0.55 -5.74
C TRP A 231 -4.84 -0.97 -6.49
N LEU A 232 -5.60 -0.02 -7.08
CA LEU A 232 -6.76 -0.34 -7.93
C LEU A 232 -6.34 -1.11 -9.18
N TRP A 233 -5.22 -0.72 -9.79
CA TRP A 233 -4.64 -1.38 -10.95
C TRP A 233 -4.30 -2.85 -10.65
N GLU A 234 -3.59 -3.11 -9.55
CA GLU A 234 -3.24 -4.47 -9.08
C GLU A 234 -4.48 -5.33 -8.80
N GLN A 235 -5.55 -4.72 -8.31
CA GLN A 235 -6.83 -5.39 -8.07
C GLN A 235 -7.64 -5.61 -9.36
N GLY A 236 -7.21 -5.11 -10.50
CA GLY A 236 -7.93 -5.21 -11.76
C GLY A 236 -9.19 -4.35 -11.81
N ILE A 237 -9.25 -3.27 -11.04
CA ILE A 237 -10.42 -2.38 -10.95
C ILE A 237 -10.27 -1.25 -11.97
N GLY A 238 -11.11 -1.24 -12.99
CA GLY A 238 -11.06 -0.26 -14.08
C GLY A 238 -11.85 1.03 -13.82
N ALA A 239 -12.76 1.04 -12.82
CA ALA A 239 -13.45 2.26 -12.40
C ALA A 239 -13.93 2.20 -10.95
N THR A 240 -14.08 3.37 -10.33
CA THR A 240 -14.70 3.54 -9.01
C THR A 240 -16.02 4.27 -9.15
N GLY A 241 -16.97 4.06 -8.24
CA GLY A 241 -18.24 4.76 -8.33
C GLY A 241 -19.10 4.70 -7.08
N SER A 242 -20.17 5.47 -7.10
CA SER A 242 -21.17 5.48 -6.03
C SER A 242 -22.54 5.05 -6.59
N ILE A 243 -23.28 4.30 -5.80
CA ILE A 243 -24.68 3.95 -6.09
C ILE A 243 -25.53 5.20 -5.84
N ARG A 244 -26.42 5.48 -6.79
CA ARG A 244 -27.41 6.54 -6.70
C ARG A 244 -28.71 5.93 -6.17
N ALA A 245 -29.03 6.23 -4.92
CA ALA A 245 -30.34 5.92 -4.34
C ALA A 245 -31.30 7.07 -4.69
N THR A 246 -31.97 6.97 -5.84
CA THR A 246 -33.03 7.94 -6.17
C THR A 246 -34.35 7.43 -5.60
N PRO A 247 -35.15 8.26 -4.92
CA PRO A 247 -36.45 7.85 -4.40
C PRO A 247 -37.33 7.27 -5.51
N ALA A 248 -38.08 6.21 -5.22
CA ALA A 248 -38.92 5.50 -6.18
C ALA A 248 -40.03 6.35 -6.82
N ASN A 249 -40.25 7.57 -6.30
CA ASN A 249 -41.28 8.51 -6.77
C ASN A 249 -40.81 9.47 -7.88
N THR A 250 -39.56 9.41 -8.33
CA THR A 250 -39.09 10.21 -9.46
C THR A 250 -39.13 9.35 -10.71
N ALA A 251 -39.75 9.87 -11.79
CA ALA A 251 -39.95 9.18 -13.09
C ALA A 251 -38.65 8.68 -13.76
N GLN A 252 -37.49 8.93 -13.18
CA GLN A 252 -36.16 8.58 -13.68
C GLN A 252 -35.34 7.69 -12.71
N GLY A 253 -35.85 7.33 -11.53
CA GLY A 253 -35.10 6.61 -10.49
C GLY A 253 -35.36 5.10 -10.49
N THR A 254 -34.42 4.31 -10.98
CA THR A 254 -34.40 2.87 -10.69
C THR A 254 -33.76 2.63 -9.34
N ALA A 255 -34.56 2.28 -8.34
CA ALA A 255 -34.06 1.88 -7.03
C ALA A 255 -33.12 0.65 -7.17
N PRO A 256 -32.09 0.51 -6.34
CA PRO A 256 -31.27 -0.69 -6.30
C PRO A 256 -32.15 -1.94 -6.16
N ARG A 257 -31.94 -2.91 -7.06
CA ARG A 257 -32.78 -4.13 -7.09
C ARG A 257 -31.94 -5.39 -7.09
N MET A 258 -32.15 -6.26 -6.12
CA MET A 258 -31.64 -7.62 -6.15
C MET A 258 -32.37 -8.43 -7.22
N LEU A 259 -31.63 -9.09 -8.10
CA LEU A 259 -32.16 -9.92 -9.19
C LEU A 259 -32.11 -11.40 -8.86
N GLY A 260 -31.30 -11.81 -7.89
CA GLY A 260 -31.15 -13.19 -7.43
C GLY A 260 -29.77 -13.50 -6.89
N SER A 261 -29.55 -14.73 -6.49
CA SER A 261 -28.23 -15.26 -6.12
C SER A 261 -27.66 -16.10 -7.28
N THR A 262 -26.34 -16.09 -7.43
CA THR A 262 -25.63 -16.85 -8.45
C THR A 262 -24.57 -17.77 -7.83
N TRP A 263 -24.12 -18.74 -8.62
CA TRP A 263 -22.97 -19.57 -8.28
C TRP A 263 -21.63 -18.94 -8.67
N GLN A 264 -21.64 -17.69 -9.12
CA GLN A 264 -20.42 -16.92 -9.31
C GLN A 264 -19.84 -16.54 -7.94
N HIS A 265 -18.52 -16.54 -7.84
CA HIS A 265 -17.80 -16.22 -6.61
C HIS A 265 -18.18 -17.08 -5.37
N PRO A 266 -18.26 -18.43 -5.46
CA PRO A 266 -18.71 -19.28 -4.35
C PRO A 266 -17.76 -19.24 -3.16
N ILE A 267 -16.45 -19.04 -3.40
CA ILE A 267 -15.44 -18.93 -2.35
C ILE A 267 -15.67 -17.66 -1.52
N GLU A 268 -15.93 -16.53 -2.18
CA GLU A 268 -16.19 -15.25 -1.51
C GLU A 268 -17.49 -15.32 -0.67
N SER A 269 -18.51 -15.98 -1.19
CA SER A 269 -19.75 -16.23 -0.45
C SER A 269 -19.50 -17.12 0.79
N ALA A 270 -18.68 -18.17 0.67
CA ALA A 270 -18.32 -19.03 1.79
C ALA A 270 -17.47 -18.28 2.84
N ARG A 271 -16.52 -17.44 2.40
CA ARG A 271 -15.71 -16.57 3.27
C ARG A 271 -16.61 -15.61 4.06
N GLN A 272 -17.56 -14.98 3.39
CA GLN A 272 -18.50 -14.06 4.03
C GLN A 272 -19.33 -14.77 5.12
N LYS A 273 -19.85 -15.96 4.85
CA LYS A 273 -20.59 -16.75 5.84
C LYS A 273 -19.77 -17.06 7.08
N VAL A 274 -18.49 -17.41 6.90
CA VAL A 274 -17.58 -17.69 8.04
C VAL A 274 -17.28 -16.40 8.81
N ARG A 275 -17.01 -15.29 8.11
CA ARG A 275 -16.81 -13.98 8.75
C ARG A 275 -18.01 -13.57 9.59
N ASP A 276 -19.21 -13.65 9.01
CA ASP A 276 -20.45 -13.28 9.69
C ASP A 276 -20.70 -14.18 10.92
N ALA A 277 -20.44 -15.49 10.83
CA ALA A 277 -20.53 -16.41 11.96
C ALA A 277 -19.51 -16.09 13.09
N ILE A 278 -18.29 -15.64 12.75
CA ILE A 278 -17.32 -15.17 13.74
C ILE A 278 -17.85 -13.92 14.45
N GLN A 279 -18.37 -12.95 13.68
CA GLN A 279 -18.90 -11.69 14.21
C GLN A 279 -20.16 -11.86 15.06
N GLU A 280 -21.01 -12.82 14.72
CA GLU A 280 -22.17 -13.20 15.54
C GLU A 280 -21.77 -13.88 16.87
N ARG A 281 -20.69 -14.67 16.84
CA ARG A 281 -20.23 -15.42 18.02
C ARG A 281 -19.44 -14.54 18.99
N ILE A 282 -18.51 -13.74 18.47
CA ILE A 282 -17.59 -12.93 19.28
C ILE A 282 -18.16 -11.51 19.41
N THR A 283 -18.56 -11.14 20.62
CA THR A 283 -19.21 -9.85 20.90
C THR A 283 -18.26 -8.67 20.81
N ASP A 284 -16.96 -8.87 21.07
CA ASP A 284 -15.95 -7.81 20.90
C ASP A 284 -15.54 -7.70 19.42
N PRO A 285 -15.89 -6.60 18.71
CA PRO A 285 -15.60 -6.45 17.29
C PRO A 285 -14.11 -6.41 16.99
N ARG A 286 -13.26 -5.98 17.92
CA ARG A 286 -11.81 -5.95 17.77
C ARG A 286 -11.23 -7.36 17.69
N LEU A 287 -11.66 -8.24 18.61
CA LEU A 287 -11.24 -9.64 18.63
C LEU A 287 -11.81 -10.41 17.44
N ALA A 288 -13.09 -10.18 17.11
CA ALA A 288 -13.74 -10.77 15.94
C ALA A 288 -13.02 -10.38 14.64
N GLY A 289 -12.58 -9.12 14.52
CA GLY A 289 -11.83 -8.61 13.38
C GLY A 289 -10.49 -9.32 13.16
N VAL A 290 -9.73 -9.56 14.23
CA VAL A 290 -8.45 -10.30 14.15
C VAL A 290 -8.70 -11.76 13.74
N LEU A 291 -9.72 -12.42 14.29
CA LEU A 291 -10.06 -13.80 13.91
C LEU A 291 -10.50 -13.88 12.45
N ALA A 292 -11.34 -12.96 11.98
CA ALA A 292 -11.74 -12.88 10.57
C ALA A 292 -10.53 -12.69 9.64
N ALA A 293 -9.58 -11.83 10.02
CA ALA A 293 -8.34 -11.63 9.25
C ALA A 293 -7.49 -12.91 9.16
N LEU A 294 -7.40 -13.71 10.24
CA LEU A 294 -6.60 -14.94 10.27
C LEU A 294 -7.29 -16.14 9.60
N VAL A 295 -8.62 -16.20 9.60
CA VAL A 295 -9.38 -17.34 9.05
C VAL A 295 -9.72 -17.11 7.57
N VAL A 296 -10.37 -15.98 7.27
CA VAL A 296 -10.85 -15.67 5.91
C VAL A 296 -10.06 -14.58 5.20
N GLY A 297 -9.03 -14.00 5.83
CA GLY A 297 -8.17 -12.98 5.23
C GLY A 297 -8.82 -11.58 5.15
N ASP A 298 -9.87 -11.30 5.92
CA ASP A 298 -10.52 -9.99 5.95
C ASP A 298 -9.76 -9.02 6.88
N GLN A 299 -8.67 -8.47 6.38
CA GLN A 299 -7.85 -7.50 7.12
C GLN A 299 -8.58 -6.16 7.37
N ALA A 300 -9.61 -5.86 6.58
CA ALA A 300 -10.40 -4.65 6.75
C ALA A 300 -11.28 -4.70 8.01
N ALA A 301 -11.51 -5.90 8.57
CA ALA A 301 -12.23 -6.09 9.82
C ALA A 301 -11.41 -5.72 11.08
N ILE A 302 -10.09 -5.55 10.96
CA ILE A 302 -9.24 -5.13 12.09
C ILE A 302 -9.34 -3.61 12.28
N ASP A 303 -9.61 -3.20 13.53
CA ASP A 303 -9.62 -1.79 13.91
C ASP A 303 -8.27 -1.10 13.63
N ARG A 304 -8.33 0.16 13.23
CA ARG A 304 -7.13 0.97 12.96
C ARG A 304 -6.27 1.19 14.19
N ALA A 305 -6.86 1.40 15.35
CA ALA A 305 -6.11 1.55 16.60
C ALA A 305 -5.27 0.29 16.90
N ASP A 306 -5.80 -0.89 16.59
CA ASP A 306 -5.06 -2.15 16.72
C ASP A 306 -3.95 -2.26 15.67
N TRP A 307 -4.19 -1.80 14.42
CA TRP A 307 -3.12 -1.72 13.42
C TRP A 307 -1.97 -0.82 13.85
N ASP A 308 -2.24 0.28 14.55
CA ASP A 308 -1.19 1.17 15.07
C ASP A 308 -0.33 0.47 16.13
N ILE A 309 -0.96 -0.29 17.05
CA ILE A 309 -0.27 -1.12 18.04
C ILE A 309 0.57 -2.21 17.35
N TYR A 310 0.02 -2.89 16.36
CA TYR A 310 0.72 -3.97 15.64
C TYR A 310 1.91 -3.43 14.83
N ARG A 311 1.80 -2.24 14.25
CA ARG A 311 2.93 -1.56 13.59
C ARG A 311 3.98 -1.11 14.60
N ALA A 312 3.58 -0.49 15.69
CA ALA A 312 4.49 -0.02 16.73
C ALA A 312 5.29 -1.18 17.36
N THR A 313 4.67 -2.35 17.49
CA THR A 313 5.33 -3.56 18.03
C THR A 313 5.96 -4.45 16.96
N GLY A 314 5.87 -4.10 15.67
CA GLY A 314 6.47 -4.85 14.56
C GLY A 314 5.80 -6.20 14.25
N VAL A 315 4.61 -6.48 14.81
CA VAL A 315 3.88 -7.75 14.62
C VAL A 315 2.77 -7.66 13.56
N ALA A 316 2.61 -6.53 12.88
CA ALA A 316 1.57 -6.31 11.87
C ALA A 316 1.51 -7.43 10.80
N HIS A 317 2.64 -8.03 10.42
CA HIS A 317 2.73 -9.11 9.46
C HIS A 317 2.11 -10.43 9.94
N LEU A 318 1.87 -10.60 11.26
CA LEU A 318 1.22 -11.77 11.85
C LEU A 318 -0.30 -11.66 11.87
N MET A 319 -0.85 -10.43 11.81
CA MET A 319 -2.29 -10.14 11.82
C MET A 319 -2.89 -10.26 10.42
N SER A 320 -2.10 -10.72 9.47
CA SER A 320 -2.51 -11.14 8.13
C SER A 320 -2.07 -12.58 7.90
N ILE A 321 -2.68 -13.24 6.91
CA ILE A 321 -2.26 -14.61 6.57
C ILE A 321 -0.86 -14.55 5.98
N SER A 322 0.11 -15.02 6.79
CA SER A 322 1.53 -15.01 6.46
C SER A 322 1.95 -16.30 5.75
N GLY A 323 3.11 -16.25 5.10
CA GLY A 323 3.73 -17.45 4.54
C GLY A 323 3.99 -18.55 5.57
N LEU A 324 4.22 -18.17 6.82
CA LEU A 324 4.43 -19.12 7.91
C LEU A 324 3.14 -19.91 8.23
N HIS A 325 1.98 -19.23 8.25
CA HIS A 325 0.67 -19.88 8.46
C HIS A 325 0.37 -20.89 7.34
N VAL A 326 0.61 -20.53 6.07
CA VAL A 326 0.43 -21.42 4.92
C VAL A 326 1.38 -22.62 4.98
N THR A 327 2.65 -22.38 5.36
CA THR A 327 3.65 -23.46 5.48
C THR A 327 3.31 -24.42 6.62
N MET A 328 2.90 -23.90 7.78
CA MET A 328 2.43 -24.72 8.92
C MET A 328 1.22 -25.58 8.52
N PHE A 329 0.25 -24.97 7.83
CA PHE A 329 -0.92 -25.71 7.32
C PHE A 329 -0.52 -26.78 6.31
N ALA A 330 0.37 -26.48 5.37
CA ALA A 330 0.89 -27.42 4.40
C ALA A 330 1.58 -28.62 5.08
N TRP A 331 2.37 -28.36 6.12
CA TRP A 331 3.04 -29.40 6.89
C TRP A 331 2.05 -30.29 7.66
N GLY A 332 1.09 -29.67 8.37
CA GLY A 332 0.03 -30.42 9.08
C GLY A 332 -0.82 -31.25 8.12
N ALA A 333 -1.21 -30.69 6.97
CA ALA A 333 -1.93 -31.39 5.92
C ALA A 333 -1.11 -32.56 5.33
N ALA A 334 0.18 -32.37 5.11
CA ALA A 334 1.08 -33.44 4.64
C ALA A 334 1.21 -34.59 5.68
N LEU A 335 1.28 -34.27 6.96
CA LEU A 335 1.28 -35.27 8.03
C LEU A 335 -0.02 -36.07 8.06
N LEU A 336 -1.17 -35.40 7.95
CA LEU A 336 -2.49 -36.02 7.94
C LEU A 336 -2.63 -36.94 6.71
N VAL A 337 -2.41 -36.41 5.50
CA VAL A 337 -2.51 -37.17 4.24
C VAL A 337 -1.53 -38.34 4.25
N GLY A 338 -0.28 -38.13 4.64
CA GLY A 338 0.74 -39.17 4.72
C GLY A 338 0.41 -40.22 5.80
N GLY A 339 -0.19 -39.81 6.92
CA GLY A 339 -0.66 -40.74 7.99
C GLY A 339 -1.82 -41.62 7.50
N LEU A 340 -2.81 -41.01 6.83
CA LEU A 340 -3.94 -41.75 6.25
C LEU A 340 -3.49 -42.71 5.15
N TRP A 341 -2.57 -42.25 4.24
CA TRP A 341 -2.05 -43.08 3.15
C TRP A 341 -1.31 -44.34 3.66
N ARG A 342 -0.54 -44.21 4.74
CA ARG A 342 0.22 -45.30 5.35
C ARG A 342 -0.67 -46.39 5.98
N ARG A 343 -1.98 -46.11 6.17
CA ARG A 343 -2.91 -47.11 6.69
C ARG A 343 -3.33 -48.17 5.66
N SER A 344 -3.05 -47.94 4.36
CA SER A 344 -3.39 -48.85 3.26
C SER A 344 -2.13 -49.41 2.60
N SER A 345 -1.89 -50.71 2.74
CA SER A 345 -0.78 -51.39 2.08
C SER A 345 -0.86 -51.29 0.53
N ARG A 346 -2.08 -51.39 -0.01
CA ARG A 346 -2.31 -51.24 -1.47
C ARG A 346 -1.94 -49.84 -1.96
N ALA A 347 -2.28 -48.81 -1.21
CA ALA A 347 -1.93 -47.44 -1.52
C ALA A 347 -0.42 -47.21 -1.49
N MET A 348 0.27 -47.78 -0.47
CA MET A 348 1.72 -47.69 -0.30
C MET A 348 2.51 -48.39 -1.41
N THR A 349 1.99 -49.48 -1.98
CA THR A 349 2.62 -50.17 -3.11
C THR A 349 2.42 -49.42 -4.43
N ALA A 350 1.35 -48.62 -4.58
CA ALA A 350 1.10 -47.86 -5.79
C ALA A 350 1.93 -46.58 -5.88
N VAL A 351 2.00 -45.79 -4.79
CA VAL A 351 2.74 -44.51 -4.75
C VAL A 351 3.38 -44.33 -3.36
N PRO A 352 4.66 -43.93 -3.28
CA PRO A 352 5.33 -43.64 -2.00
C PRO A 352 4.59 -42.57 -1.17
N ALA A 353 4.38 -42.85 0.12
CA ALA A 353 3.65 -41.94 1.01
C ALA A 353 4.26 -40.51 1.06
N GLN A 354 5.58 -40.38 0.85
CA GLN A 354 6.24 -39.06 0.83
C GLN A 354 5.76 -38.18 -0.34
N HIS A 355 5.54 -38.77 -1.53
CA HIS A 355 5.03 -38.05 -2.69
C HIS A 355 3.58 -37.64 -2.49
N VAL A 356 2.74 -38.57 -2.00
CA VAL A 356 1.33 -38.27 -1.73
C VAL A 356 1.16 -37.25 -0.63
N ALA A 357 1.95 -37.34 0.44
CA ALA A 357 1.97 -36.33 1.52
C ALA A 357 2.38 -34.95 1.00
N GLY A 358 3.44 -34.88 0.17
CA GLY A 358 3.89 -33.61 -0.41
C GLY A 358 2.85 -32.98 -1.34
N VAL A 359 2.27 -33.77 -2.26
CA VAL A 359 1.23 -33.29 -3.18
C VAL A 359 -0.05 -32.93 -2.44
N GLY A 360 -0.52 -33.78 -1.52
CA GLY A 360 -1.72 -33.53 -0.70
C GLY A 360 -1.54 -32.31 0.21
N GLY A 361 -0.37 -32.16 0.83
CA GLY A 361 -0.03 -30.98 1.62
C GLY A 361 -0.08 -29.68 0.78
N LEU A 362 0.50 -29.71 -0.42
CA LEU A 362 0.47 -28.55 -1.34
C LEU A 362 -0.95 -28.24 -1.81
N LEU A 363 -1.75 -29.23 -2.21
CA LEU A 363 -3.14 -29.03 -2.66
C LEU A 363 -4.03 -28.44 -1.56
N LEU A 364 -3.97 -28.99 -0.34
CA LEU A 364 -4.73 -28.47 0.80
C LEU A 364 -4.27 -27.08 1.21
N ALA A 365 -2.94 -26.80 1.20
CA ALA A 365 -2.43 -25.46 1.45
C ALA A 365 -2.86 -24.46 0.36
N THR A 366 -2.94 -24.89 -0.90
CA THR A 366 -3.46 -24.06 -2.00
C THR A 366 -4.96 -23.77 -1.79
N ALA A 367 -5.75 -24.77 -1.42
CA ALA A 367 -7.16 -24.58 -1.10
C ALA A 367 -7.35 -23.59 0.07
N TYR A 368 -6.55 -23.70 1.14
CA TYR A 368 -6.54 -22.71 2.23
C TYR A 368 -6.13 -21.31 1.76
N ALA A 369 -5.06 -21.19 0.96
CA ALA A 369 -4.61 -19.91 0.42
C ALA A 369 -5.69 -19.23 -0.44
N VAL A 370 -6.41 -20.01 -1.26
CA VAL A 370 -7.54 -19.53 -2.07
C VAL A 370 -8.72 -19.12 -1.17
N PHE A 371 -9.09 -19.96 -0.21
CA PHE A 371 -10.14 -19.65 0.76
C PHE A 371 -9.83 -18.40 1.59
N SER A 372 -8.56 -18.14 1.88
CA SER A 372 -8.11 -16.96 2.62
C SER A 372 -7.92 -15.70 1.77
N GLY A 373 -8.41 -15.70 0.51
CA GLY A 373 -8.40 -14.54 -0.38
C GLY A 373 -7.19 -14.44 -1.30
N TRP A 374 -6.37 -15.51 -1.41
CA TRP A 374 -5.25 -15.58 -2.36
C TRP A 374 -4.30 -14.37 -2.28
N GLY A 375 -4.04 -13.88 -1.07
CA GLY A 375 -3.15 -12.72 -0.84
C GLY A 375 -1.72 -12.99 -1.32
N VAL A 376 -0.98 -11.93 -1.64
CA VAL A 376 0.39 -12.01 -2.18
C VAL A 376 1.34 -12.85 -1.31
N PRO A 377 1.32 -12.78 0.05
CA PRO A 377 2.15 -13.66 0.88
C PRO A 377 1.85 -15.15 0.71
N SER A 378 0.56 -15.49 0.56
CA SER A 378 0.11 -16.88 0.35
C SER A 378 0.51 -17.39 -1.02
N GLN A 379 0.31 -16.59 -2.09
CA GLN A 379 0.73 -16.92 -3.46
C GLN A 379 2.21 -17.29 -3.50
N ARG A 380 3.08 -16.44 -2.96
CA ARG A 380 4.53 -16.66 -2.93
C ARG A 380 4.89 -17.97 -2.24
N THR A 381 4.28 -18.23 -1.10
CA THR A 381 4.55 -19.45 -0.32
C THR A 381 4.12 -20.70 -1.08
N ILE A 382 2.93 -20.70 -1.69
CA ILE A 382 2.45 -21.82 -2.51
C ILE A 382 3.38 -22.06 -3.71
N ILE A 383 3.81 -21.01 -4.42
CA ILE A 383 4.75 -21.13 -5.55
C ILE A 383 6.10 -21.69 -5.09
N MET A 384 6.62 -21.23 -3.94
CA MET A 384 7.87 -21.76 -3.39
C MET A 384 7.73 -23.24 -3.00
N LEU A 385 6.64 -23.61 -2.32
CA LEU A 385 6.38 -25.01 -1.96
C LEU A 385 6.21 -25.89 -3.20
N ALA A 386 5.50 -25.42 -4.23
CA ALA A 386 5.34 -26.11 -5.50
C ALA A 386 6.69 -26.31 -6.21
N ALA A 387 7.52 -25.27 -6.28
CA ALA A 387 8.86 -25.36 -6.89
C ALA A 387 9.73 -26.40 -6.16
N VAL A 388 9.75 -26.38 -4.81
CA VAL A 388 10.50 -27.35 -4.01
C VAL A 388 9.98 -28.78 -4.22
N LEU A 389 8.66 -28.96 -4.22
CA LEU A 389 8.03 -30.28 -4.45
C LEU A 389 8.34 -30.81 -5.84
N LEU A 390 8.18 -30.00 -6.89
CA LEU A 390 8.47 -30.40 -8.28
C LEU A 390 9.94 -30.80 -8.46
N LEU A 391 10.87 -30.07 -7.86
CA LEU A 391 12.28 -30.41 -7.87
C LEU A 391 12.57 -31.73 -7.15
N ARG A 392 11.92 -31.97 -5.98
CA ARG A 392 12.02 -33.24 -5.27
C ARG A 392 11.47 -34.41 -6.07
N LEU A 393 10.28 -34.26 -6.66
CA LEU A 393 9.65 -35.30 -7.50
C LEU A 393 10.46 -35.61 -8.78
N SER A 394 11.12 -34.62 -9.36
CA SER A 394 11.99 -34.79 -10.53
C SER A 394 13.38 -35.32 -10.21
N GLY A 395 13.70 -35.61 -8.94
CA GLY A 395 15.01 -36.07 -8.48
C GLY A 395 16.14 -35.05 -8.63
N LYS A 396 15.83 -33.81 -9.02
CA LYS A 396 16.81 -32.74 -9.25
C LYS A 396 17.09 -32.01 -7.94
N ARG A 397 18.38 -31.91 -7.61
CA ARG A 397 18.84 -31.11 -6.46
C ARG A 397 19.40 -29.78 -6.96
N TRP A 398 18.63 -28.73 -6.81
CA TRP A 398 19.08 -27.37 -7.09
C TRP A 398 19.57 -26.71 -5.81
N PRO A 399 20.64 -25.88 -5.86
CA PRO A 399 21.07 -25.10 -4.72
C PRO A 399 19.98 -24.09 -4.37
N TRP A 400 19.84 -23.77 -3.08
CA TRP A 400 18.78 -22.92 -2.58
C TRP A 400 18.66 -21.54 -3.28
N PRO A 401 19.77 -20.88 -3.74
CA PRO A 401 19.62 -19.59 -4.44
C PRO A 401 18.88 -19.71 -5.76
N MET A 402 19.02 -20.87 -6.45
CA MET A 402 18.31 -21.15 -7.69
C MET A 402 16.81 -21.38 -7.46
N VAL A 403 16.45 -22.10 -6.39
CA VAL A 403 15.05 -22.33 -6.03
C VAL A 403 14.39 -21.01 -5.62
N TRP A 404 15.10 -20.19 -4.85
CA TRP A 404 14.67 -18.88 -4.42
C TRP A 404 14.44 -17.94 -5.61
N LEU A 405 15.38 -17.90 -6.57
CA LEU A 405 15.29 -17.08 -7.77
C LEU A 405 14.18 -17.58 -8.73
N LEU A 406 14.01 -18.91 -8.84
CA LEU A 406 12.92 -19.50 -9.60
C LEU A 406 11.55 -19.09 -9.03
N ALA A 407 11.40 -19.15 -7.72
CA ALA A 407 10.17 -18.75 -7.05
C ALA A 407 9.90 -17.24 -7.24
N MET A 408 10.94 -16.40 -7.14
CA MET A 408 10.85 -14.96 -7.42
C MET A 408 10.36 -14.70 -8.85
N ALA A 409 11.00 -15.31 -9.84
CA ALA A 409 10.61 -15.14 -11.24
C ALA A 409 9.20 -15.67 -11.52
N ALA A 410 8.80 -16.80 -10.93
CA ALA A 410 7.45 -17.35 -11.07
C ALA A 410 6.37 -16.42 -10.49
N VAL A 411 6.63 -15.78 -9.35
CA VAL A 411 5.72 -14.76 -8.81
C VAL A 411 5.61 -13.56 -9.76
N VAL A 412 6.74 -13.06 -10.28
CA VAL A 412 6.78 -11.91 -11.20
C VAL A 412 6.11 -12.24 -12.55
N VAL A 413 6.17 -13.49 -13.03
CA VAL A 413 5.41 -13.93 -14.21
C VAL A 413 3.90 -13.81 -13.96
N LEU A 414 3.43 -14.21 -12.78
CA LEU A 414 2.00 -14.16 -12.42
C LEU A 414 1.54 -12.74 -12.10
N ASP A 415 2.36 -11.98 -11.39
CA ASP A 415 2.09 -10.61 -10.98
C ASP A 415 3.37 -9.75 -11.06
N PRO A 416 3.61 -9.06 -12.18
CA PRO A 416 4.77 -8.18 -12.32
C PRO A 416 4.78 -7.01 -11.32
N TRP A 417 3.60 -6.49 -10.95
CA TRP A 417 3.46 -5.36 -10.02
C TRP A 417 3.85 -5.72 -8.58
N ALA A 418 3.92 -7.02 -8.25
CA ALA A 418 4.46 -7.47 -6.96
C ALA A 418 5.85 -6.88 -6.66
N LEU A 419 6.66 -6.55 -7.66
CA LEU A 419 7.96 -5.87 -7.50
C LEU A 419 7.86 -4.47 -6.87
N LEU A 420 6.69 -3.82 -6.95
CA LEU A 420 6.42 -2.51 -6.32
C LEU A 420 5.93 -2.63 -4.88
N GLN A 421 5.56 -3.83 -4.44
CA GLN A 421 5.01 -4.07 -3.12
C GLN A 421 6.11 -4.28 -2.06
N ALA A 422 6.05 -3.52 -0.97
CA ALA A 422 6.95 -3.67 0.17
C ALA A 422 6.99 -5.11 0.71
N GLY A 423 5.83 -5.76 0.79
CA GLY A 423 5.69 -7.13 1.25
C GLY A 423 6.44 -8.16 0.39
N PHE A 424 6.61 -7.91 -0.92
CA PHE A 424 7.40 -8.76 -1.80
C PHE A 424 8.88 -8.78 -1.35
N TRP A 425 9.48 -7.61 -1.22
CA TRP A 425 10.89 -7.48 -0.86
C TRP A 425 11.18 -7.98 0.54
N LEU A 426 10.34 -7.61 1.53
CA LEU A 426 10.50 -8.09 2.91
C LEU A 426 10.48 -9.62 2.99
N SER A 427 9.56 -10.28 2.28
CA SER A 427 9.46 -11.73 2.30
C SER A 427 10.64 -12.42 1.60
N PHE A 428 11.01 -11.96 0.38
CA PHE A 428 12.12 -12.59 -0.36
C PHE A 428 13.47 -12.35 0.33
N VAL A 429 13.70 -11.15 0.86
CA VAL A 429 14.93 -10.85 1.62
C VAL A 429 14.98 -11.67 2.91
N ALA A 430 13.89 -11.74 3.69
CA ALA A 430 13.84 -12.55 4.92
C ALA A 430 14.18 -14.01 4.65
N VAL A 431 13.52 -14.64 3.67
CA VAL A 431 13.77 -16.04 3.30
C VAL A 431 15.18 -16.24 2.77
N GLY A 432 15.69 -15.33 1.94
CA GLY A 432 17.06 -15.37 1.44
C GLY A 432 18.11 -15.32 2.55
N VAL A 433 17.90 -14.42 3.52
CA VAL A 433 18.76 -14.27 4.70
C VAL A 433 18.72 -15.51 5.59
N LEU A 434 17.54 -16.08 5.86
CA LEU A 434 17.42 -17.31 6.64
C LEU A 434 18.18 -18.47 5.98
N PHE A 435 17.99 -18.70 4.68
CA PHE A 435 18.73 -19.74 3.97
C PHE A 435 20.25 -19.50 3.92
N ALA A 436 20.66 -18.23 3.79
CA ALA A 436 22.08 -17.88 3.79
C ALA A 436 22.73 -18.09 5.16
N SER A 437 22.03 -17.78 6.25
CA SER A 437 22.51 -17.92 7.63
C SER A 437 22.55 -19.38 8.11
N ASP A 438 21.63 -20.23 7.62
CA ASP A 438 21.50 -21.65 8.06
C ASP A 438 22.44 -22.59 7.29
N ALA A 439 22.93 -22.18 6.11
CA ALA A 439 23.84 -23.00 5.31
C ALA A 439 25.15 -23.42 6.05
N GLY A 440 25.52 -22.70 7.13
CA GLY A 440 26.66 -23.03 7.98
C GLY A 440 26.35 -24.04 9.10
N GLN A 441 25.09 -24.15 9.55
CA GLN A 441 24.69 -25.06 10.64
C GLN A 441 24.42 -26.49 10.16
N THR A 442 23.75 -26.63 8.99
CA THR A 442 23.51 -27.94 8.36
C THR A 442 24.80 -28.67 8.04
N ARG A 443 25.90 -27.98 7.81
CA ARG A 443 27.21 -28.55 7.59
C ARG A 443 27.81 -29.08 8.91
N LYS A 444 27.72 -28.34 10.02
CA LYS A 444 28.18 -28.75 11.35
C LYS A 444 27.34 -29.90 11.93
N LEU A 445 26.02 -29.93 11.67
CA LEU A 445 25.17 -31.05 12.12
C LEU A 445 25.46 -32.34 11.33
N LYS A 446 25.77 -32.23 10.02
CA LYS A 446 26.19 -33.38 9.21
C LYS A 446 27.54 -33.94 9.65
N ASP A 447 28.45 -33.03 9.98
CA ASP A 447 29.78 -33.44 10.48
C ASP A 447 29.70 -34.06 11.90
N ALA A 448 28.74 -33.60 12.74
CA ALA A 448 28.48 -34.15 14.09
C ALA A 448 27.67 -35.48 14.07
N VAL A 449 26.85 -35.72 13.03
CA VAL A 449 26.08 -36.98 12.85
C VAL A 449 26.93 -38.07 12.14
N ALA A 450 28.09 -37.69 11.63
CA ALA A 450 29.02 -38.63 10.97
C ALA A 450 29.88 -39.45 11.97
N GLU A 451 29.78 -39.23 13.27
CA GLU A 451 30.37 -40.13 14.28
C GLU A 451 29.33 -41.18 14.71
N PRO A 452 29.51 -42.46 14.32
CA PRO A 452 28.59 -43.52 14.66
C PRO A 452 29.01 -44.18 15.98
N ASP A 453 28.61 -43.68 17.11
CA ASP A 453 28.65 -44.43 18.38
C ASP A 453 27.71 -43.87 19.45
N VAL A 454 26.41 -44.02 19.26
CA VAL A 454 25.46 -44.03 20.39
C VAL A 454 24.43 -45.11 20.12
N THR A 455 24.60 -46.25 20.85
CA THR A 455 23.68 -47.36 20.82
C THR A 455 22.29 -46.97 21.28
N ALA A 456 21.24 -47.48 20.61
CA ALA A 456 19.81 -47.19 20.84
C ALA A 456 19.31 -47.50 22.27
N ALA A 457 20.15 -48.04 23.14
CA ALA A 457 19.84 -48.39 24.54
C ALA A 457 19.96 -47.20 25.53
N GLN A 458 20.56 -46.06 25.13
CA GLN A 458 20.70 -44.91 26.02
C GLN A 458 19.64 -43.81 25.86
N ALA A 459 18.68 -44.00 24.95
CA ALA A 459 17.63 -43.01 24.68
C ALA A 459 16.51 -42.93 25.74
N SER A 460 16.50 -43.83 26.75
CA SER A 460 15.37 -43.93 27.70
C SER A 460 15.57 -43.17 29.04
N LYS A 461 16.69 -42.50 29.24
CA LYS A 461 16.90 -41.63 30.43
C LYS A 461 17.47 -40.26 30.02
N LEU A 462 16.71 -39.48 29.31
CA LEU A 462 17.01 -38.06 29.17
C LEU A 462 16.82 -37.41 30.56
N SER A 463 17.91 -37.09 31.21
CA SER A 463 17.90 -36.36 32.48
C SER A 463 17.25 -34.99 32.27
N ALA A 464 16.56 -34.43 33.29
CA ALA A 464 15.97 -33.08 33.24
C ALA A 464 17.00 -32.02 32.76
N ARG A 465 18.29 -32.24 33.04
CA ARG A 465 19.41 -31.41 32.57
C ARG A 465 19.59 -31.46 31.04
N ALA A 466 19.43 -32.65 30.41
CA ALA A 466 19.52 -32.78 28.94
C ALA A 466 18.32 -32.16 28.25
N MET A 467 17.12 -32.28 28.81
CA MET A 467 15.93 -31.56 28.32
C MET A 467 16.07 -30.04 28.43
N LEU A 468 16.58 -29.56 29.56
CA LEU A 468 16.84 -28.14 29.80
C LEU A 468 17.90 -27.60 28.82
N ALA A 469 18.97 -28.34 28.59
CA ALA A 469 20.03 -27.99 27.64
C ALA A 469 19.51 -27.96 26.19
N ALA A 470 18.67 -28.91 25.80
CA ALA A 470 18.01 -28.93 24.49
C ALA A 470 17.06 -27.75 24.34
N TRP A 471 16.28 -27.42 25.37
CA TRP A 471 15.39 -26.24 25.40
C TRP A 471 16.18 -24.94 25.27
N TRP A 472 17.26 -24.76 26.03
CA TRP A 472 18.18 -23.62 25.94
C TRP A 472 18.83 -23.51 24.55
N GLY A 473 19.21 -24.66 23.96
CA GLY A 473 19.74 -24.72 22.59
C GLY A 473 18.72 -24.21 21.56
N SER A 474 17.47 -24.64 21.67
CA SER A 474 16.36 -24.21 20.82
C SER A 474 16.05 -22.72 20.99
N LEU A 475 16.00 -22.24 22.25
CA LEU A 475 15.76 -20.82 22.54
C LEU A 475 16.88 -19.92 21.99
N LYS A 476 18.15 -20.31 22.16
CA LYS A 476 19.30 -19.61 21.56
C LYS A 476 19.21 -19.60 20.03
N GLY A 477 18.76 -20.70 19.41
CA GLY A 477 18.50 -20.79 17.97
C GLY A 477 17.45 -19.77 17.52
N LEU A 478 16.28 -19.75 18.16
CA LEU A 478 15.19 -18.83 17.88
C LEU A 478 15.62 -17.36 18.06
N LEU A 479 16.31 -17.04 19.15
CA LEU A 479 16.82 -15.69 19.40
C LEU A 479 17.80 -15.25 18.31
N ARG A 480 18.69 -16.14 17.90
CA ARG A 480 19.65 -15.86 16.82
C ARG A 480 18.95 -15.64 15.48
N GLU A 481 18.00 -16.49 15.10
CA GLU A 481 17.24 -16.35 13.87
C GLU A 481 16.46 -15.02 13.87
N GLN A 482 15.79 -14.72 14.96
CA GLN A 482 15.04 -13.48 15.12
C GLN A 482 15.95 -12.24 15.04
N TRP A 483 17.12 -12.29 15.68
CA TRP A 483 18.12 -11.22 15.61
C TRP A 483 18.64 -11.00 14.18
N VAL A 484 19.01 -12.09 13.48
CA VAL A 484 19.52 -12.06 12.12
C VAL A 484 18.49 -11.46 11.15
N VAL A 485 17.22 -11.90 11.25
CA VAL A 485 16.14 -11.39 10.40
C VAL A 485 15.85 -9.93 10.72
N THR A 486 15.76 -9.56 12.00
CA THR A 486 15.51 -8.17 12.40
C THR A 486 16.60 -7.25 11.87
N LEU A 487 17.87 -7.59 12.09
CA LEU A 487 19.01 -6.77 11.67
C LEU A 487 19.08 -6.63 10.14
N ALA A 488 18.82 -7.71 9.39
CA ALA A 488 18.82 -7.69 7.92
C ALA A 488 17.65 -6.91 7.33
N LEU A 489 16.47 -6.96 7.96
CA LEU A 489 15.27 -6.29 7.48
C LEU A 489 15.15 -4.83 7.95
N THR A 490 15.85 -4.42 9.00
CA THR A 490 15.80 -3.05 9.53
C THR A 490 16.07 -1.99 8.46
N PRO A 491 17.13 -2.05 7.63
CA PRO A 491 17.38 -1.04 6.60
C PRO A 491 16.28 -1.02 5.54
N LEU A 492 15.75 -2.18 5.18
CA LEU A 492 14.65 -2.29 4.22
C LEU A 492 13.34 -1.73 4.81
N SER A 493 13.08 -1.96 6.10
CA SER A 493 11.93 -1.39 6.80
C SER A 493 12.02 0.13 6.91
N LEU A 494 13.21 0.66 7.18
CA LEU A 494 13.45 2.11 7.19
C LEU A 494 13.26 2.74 5.80
N LEU A 495 13.71 2.07 4.73
CA LEU A 495 13.52 2.53 3.36
C LEU A 495 12.03 2.55 2.97
N LEU A 496 11.27 1.51 3.33
CA LEU A 496 9.89 1.32 2.87
C LEU A 496 8.84 1.99 3.76
N PHE A 497 9.09 2.07 5.07
CA PHE A 497 8.11 2.54 6.06
C PHE A 497 8.60 3.71 6.92
N GLN A 498 9.87 4.13 6.77
CA GLN A 498 10.51 5.21 7.55
C GLN A 498 10.44 4.96 9.07
N GLN A 499 10.16 3.73 9.48
CA GLN A 499 9.96 3.36 10.88
C GLN A 499 10.45 1.94 11.15
N VAL A 500 11.01 1.73 12.33
CA VAL A 500 11.34 0.39 12.86
C VAL A 500 10.87 0.28 14.31
N SER A 501 10.40 -0.92 14.68
CA SER A 501 10.02 -1.21 16.06
C SER A 501 11.26 -1.62 16.88
N LEU A 502 11.56 -0.89 17.94
CA LEU A 502 12.62 -1.25 18.88
C LEU A 502 12.20 -2.38 19.82
N VAL A 503 10.92 -2.43 20.16
CA VAL A 503 10.34 -3.53 20.97
C VAL A 503 10.00 -4.77 20.13
N GLY A 504 10.13 -4.67 18.80
CA GLY A 504 9.72 -5.71 17.85
C GLY A 504 10.44 -7.05 18.04
N LEU A 505 11.69 -7.05 18.50
CA LEU A 505 12.41 -8.29 18.81
C LEU A 505 11.69 -9.09 19.90
N LEU A 506 11.32 -8.44 21.00
CA LEU A 506 10.62 -9.07 22.14
C LEU A 506 9.19 -9.44 21.75
N ALA A 507 8.49 -8.53 21.08
CA ALA A 507 7.13 -8.77 20.62
C ALA A 507 7.04 -9.98 19.68
N ASN A 508 7.95 -10.10 18.71
CA ASN A 508 7.97 -11.21 17.75
C ASN A 508 8.40 -12.55 18.38
N LEU A 509 9.31 -12.53 19.36
CA LEU A 509 9.70 -13.74 20.08
C LEU A 509 8.50 -14.41 20.79
N LEU A 510 7.55 -13.60 21.29
CA LEU A 510 6.33 -14.08 21.91
C LEU A 510 5.22 -14.31 20.85
N ALA A 511 4.98 -13.31 20.00
CA ALA A 511 3.81 -13.31 19.13
C ALA A 511 3.90 -14.35 18.00
N ILE A 512 5.08 -14.61 17.42
CA ILE A 512 5.23 -15.58 16.32
C ILE A 512 4.77 -16.98 16.74
N PRO A 513 5.32 -17.59 17.80
CA PRO A 513 4.88 -18.92 18.23
C PRO A 513 3.42 -18.89 18.72
N TRP A 514 3.01 -17.84 19.44
CA TRP A 514 1.66 -17.72 19.98
C TRP A 514 0.60 -17.67 18.89
N VAL A 515 0.76 -16.76 17.91
CA VAL A 515 -0.20 -16.63 16.80
C VAL A 515 -0.17 -17.87 15.91
N THR A 516 1.01 -18.38 15.58
CA THR A 516 1.16 -19.47 14.61
C THR A 516 0.71 -20.82 15.18
N LEU A 517 1.08 -21.15 16.44
CA LEU A 517 0.85 -22.48 17.00
C LEU A 517 -0.42 -22.57 17.86
N VAL A 518 -0.97 -21.43 18.34
CA VAL A 518 -2.14 -21.42 19.22
C VAL A 518 -3.31 -20.74 18.55
N VAL A 519 -3.19 -19.43 18.26
CA VAL A 519 -4.34 -18.63 17.78
C VAL A 519 -4.83 -19.12 16.43
N THR A 520 -3.94 -19.25 15.43
CA THR A 520 -4.35 -19.63 14.06
C THR A 520 -4.96 -21.05 14.00
N PRO A 521 -4.39 -22.09 14.62
CA PRO A 521 -5.03 -23.41 14.66
C PRO A 521 -6.39 -23.40 15.35
N LEU A 522 -6.54 -22.73 16.51
CA LEU A 522 -7.82 -22.59 17.20
C LEU A 522 -8.85 -21.86 16.34
N ALA A 523 -8.45 -20.76 15.71
CA ALA A 523 -9.31 -19.97 14.83
C ALA A 523 -9.80 -20.78 13.62
N MET A 524 -8.92 -21.59 13.00
CA MET A 524 -9.26 -22.45 11.88
C MET A 524 -10.14 -23.62 12.30
N LEU A 525 -9.83 -24.28 13.40
CA LEU A 525 -10.65 -25.37 13.94
C LEU A 525 -12.03 -24.87 14.42
N GLY A 526 -12.13 -23.61 14.78
CA GLY A 526 -13.39 -22.94 15.09
C GLY A 526 -14.43 -22.97 13.95
N MET A 527 -14.00 -23.12 12.69
CA MET A 527 -14.92 -23.38 11.57
C MET A 527 -15.67 -24.70 11.69
N LEU A 528 -15.10 -25.68 12.40
CA LEU A 528 -15.73 -26.99 12.66
C LEU A 528 -16.42 -27.01 14.03
N LEU A 529 -15.83 -26.37 15.03
CA LEU A 529 -16.31 -26.29 16.41
C LEU A 529 -16.30 -24.82 16.87
N PRO A 530 -17.38 -24.07 16.71
CA PRO A 530 -17.45 -22.62 16.98
C PRO A 530 -16.99 -22.18 18.38
N VAL A 531 -17.07 -23.06 19.40
CA VAL A 531 -16.58 -22.80 20.76
C VAL A 531 -15.06 -22.52 20.79
N LEU A 532 -14.29 -23.02 19.81
CA LEU A 532 -12.86 -22.75 19.73
C LEU A 532 -12.57 -21.31 19.32
N TRP A 533 -13.51 -20.59 18.70
CA TRP A 533 -13.35 -19.16 18.46
C TRP A 533 -13.32 -18.35 19.76
N ASP A 534 -14.06 -18.78 20.81
CA ASP A 534 -14.04 -18.11 22.12
C ASP A 534 -12.65 -18.25 22.75
N ALA A 535 -12.05 -19.45 22.67
CA ALA A 535 -10.69 -19.69 23.14
C ALA A 535 -9.65 -18.91 22.32
N ALA A 536 -9.81 -18.86 21.00
CA ALA A 536 -8.94 -18.09 20.12
C ALA A 536 -9.05 -16.58 20.42
N ALA A 537 -10.25 -16.05 20.65
CA ALA A 537 -10.49 -14.66 21.04
C ALA A 537 -9.83 -14.32 22.38
N ALA A 538 -9.93 -15.19 23.38
CA ALA A 538 -9.23 -15.00 24.66
C ALA A 538 -7.70 -14.96 24.48
N CYS A 539 -7.16 -15.85 23.62
CA CYS A 539 -5.73 -15.85 23.29
C CYS A 539 -5.28 -14.56 22.55
N VAL A 540 -6.12 -14.03 21.64
CA VAL A 540 -5.87 -12.74 20.97
C VAL A 540 -5.92 -11.60 21.97
N GLY A 541 -6.90 -11.60 22.88
CA GLY A 541 -7.02 -10.58 23.93
C GLY A 541 -5.80 -10.54 24.85
N LEU A 542 -5.31 -11.71 25.28
CA LEU A 542 -4.11 -11.81 26.12
C LEU A 542 -2.88 -11.25 25.38
N LEU A 543 -2.69 -11.63 24.11
CA LEU A 543 -1.61 -11.08 23.29
C LEU A 543 -1.76 -9.56 23.13
N GLY A 544 -3.00 -9.09 22.88
CA GLY A 544 -3.33 -7.66 22.74
C GLY A 544 -2.89 -6.83 23.95
N MET A 545 -3.12 -7.31 25.19
CA MET A 545 -2.67 -6.64 26.41
C MET A 545 -1.15 -6.48 26.47
N VAL A 546 -0.40 -7.54 26.12
CA VAL A 546 1.06 -7.49 26.09
C VAL A 546 1.56 -6.53 25.01
N LEU A 547 0.97 -6.56 23.82
CA LEU A 547 1.36 -5.66 22.73
C LEU A 547 1.03 -4.19 23.03
N GLN A 548 -0.09 -3.90 23.68
CA GLN A 548 -0.45 -2.56 24.13
C GLN A 548 0.58 -2.04 25.15
N TRP A 549 0.95 -2.89 26.11
CA TRP A 549 1.99 -2.53 27.09
C TRP A 549 3.33 -2.23 26.42
N LEU A 550 3.77 -3.06 25.45
CA LEU A 550 5.01 -2.83 24.70
C LEU A 550 4.94 -1.57 23.83
N ALA A 551 3.79 -1.31 23.19
CA ALA A 551 3.59 -0.12 22.37
C ALA A 551 3.58 1.19 23.19
N ALA A 552 3.18 1.13 24.47
CA ALA A 552 3.16 2.27 25.38
C ALA A 552 4.54 2.63 25.95
N LEU A 553 5.57 1.79 25.73
CA LEU A 553 6.93 2.07 26.20
C LEU A 553 7.51 3.30 25.47
N PRO A 554 8.26 4.16 26.18
CA PRO A 554 9.00 5.24 25.54
C PRO A 554 9.91 4.68 24.45
N HIS A 555 9.93 5.32 23.28
CA HIS A 555 10.75 4.89 22.13
C HIS A 555 10.44 3.47 21.63
N ALA A 556 9.18 2.97 21.76
CA ALA A 556 8.79 1.69 21.19
C ALA A 556 9.07 1.63 19.67
N THR A 557 9.06 2.78 19.01
CA THR A 557 9.38 2.93 17.58
C THR A 557 10.46 3.99 17.37
N PHE A 558 11.30 3.74 16.37
CA PHE A 558 12.29 4.69 15.86
C PHE A 558 11.92 5.06 14.42
N SER A 559 11.83 6.36 14.12
CA SER A 559 11.50 6.88 12.80
C SER A 559 12.66 7.70 12.25
N VAL A 560 12.85 7.66 10.94
CA VAL A 560 13.81 8.47 10.20
C VAL A 560 13.13 9.10 8.99
N ALA A 561 13.71 10.18 8.47
CA ALA A 561 13.31 10.72 7.18
C ALA A 561 13.41 9.66 6.08
N ALA A 562 12.57 9.75 5.06
CA ALA A 562 12.62 8.85 3.92
C ALA A 562 13.93 9.04 3.14
N PRO A 563 14.88 8.08 3.17
CA PRO A 563 16.17 8.24 2.50
C PRO A 563 15.99 8.09 0.98
N ALA A 564 16.90 8.69 0.21
CA ALA A 564 16.96 8.44 -1.23
C ALA A 564 17.17 6.94 -1.52
N LEU A 565 16.64 6.44 -2.63
CA LEU A 565 16.68 5.00 -2.97
C LEU A 565 18.10 4.40 -2.92
N TRP A 566 19.11 5.14 -3.39
CA TRP A 566 20.49 4.66 -3.35
C TRP A 566 21.03 4.52 -1.92
N MET A 567 20.67 5.44 -0.99
CA MET A 567 21.04 5.37 0.42
C MET A 567 20.41 4.15 1.09
N GLY A 568 19.10 3.92 0.78
CA GLY A 568 18.40 2.72 1.23
C GLY A 568 19.03 1.44 0.68
N ALA A 569 19.39 1.39 -0.60
CA ALA A 569 20.05 0.24 -1.22
C ALA A 569 21.42 -0.06 -0.58
N VAL A 570 22.23 0.96 -0.31
CA VAL A 570 23.49 0.84 0.43
C VAL A 570 23.25 0.35 1.85
N GLY A 571 22.21 0.87 2.52
CA GLY A 571 21.79 0.40 3.85
C GLY A 571 21.40 -1.07 3.86
N VAL A 572 20.60 -1.53 2.88
CA VAL A 572 20.23 -2.94 2.72
C VAL A 572 21.46 -3.81 2.50
N LEU A 573 22.41 -3.38 1.66
CA LEU A 573 23.70 -4.08 1.49
C LEU A 573 24.46 -4.17 2.81
N GLY A 574 24.50 -3.08 3.61
CA GLY A 574 25.09 -3.04 4.95
C GLY A 574 24.45 -4.04 5.89
N GLY A 575 23.10 -4.10 5.94
CA GLY A 575 22.36 -5.06 6.74
C GLY A 575 22.62 -6.52 6.35
N LEU A 576 22.68 -6.80 5.04
CA LEU A 576 23.03 -8.13 4.53
C LEU A 576 24.47 -8.52 4.88
N LEU A 577 25.41 -7.57 4.85
CA LEU A 577 26.80 -7.81 5.20
C LEU A 577 26.95 -8.15 6.69
N LEU A 578 26.22 -7.46 7.57
CA LEU A 578 26.23 -7.70 9.03
C LEU A 578 25.80 -9.13 9.40
N VAL A 579 24.88 -9.71 8.65
CA VAL A 579 24.34 -11.05 8.93
C VAL A 579 25.03 -12.15 8.10
N ALA A 580 25.86 -11.81 7.12
CA ALA A 580 26.54 -12.76 6.25
C ALA A 580 27.46 -13.71 7.04
N PRO A 581 27.63 -14.97 6.62
CA PRO A 581 28.52 -15.95 7.28
C PRO A 581 30.00 -15.71 6.92
N ILE A 582 30.51 -14.51 7.19
CA ILE A 582 31.88 -14.05 6.93
C ILE A 582 32.56 -13.63 8.23
N PRO A 583 33.90 -13.47 8.28
CA PRO A 583 34.60 -13.01 9.48
C PRO A 583 34.02 -11.71 10.05
N TRP A 584 34.02 -11.58 11.38
CA TRP A 584 33.38 -10.47 12.08
C TRP A 584 33.90 -9.08 11.64
N ALA A 585 35.20 -8.98 11.36
CA ALA A 585 35.82 -7.74 10.87
C ALA A 585 35.20 -7.23 9.56
N LEU A 586 34.87 -8.16 8.63
CA LEU A 586 34.19 -7.82 7.39
C LEU A 586 32.70 -7.51 7.61
N ARG A 587 32.06 -8.17 8.59
CA ARG A 587 30.67 -7.83 8.97
C ARG A 587 30.55 -6.39 9.48
N CYS A 588 31.50 -5.96 10.32
CA CYS A 588 31.52 -4.59 10.85
C CYS A 588 31.59 -3.52 9.76
N ALA A 589 32.11 -3.86 8.56
CA ALA A 589 32.04 -2.96 7.39
C ALA A 589 30.60 -2.66 6.94
N GLY A 590 29.61 -3.45 7.36
CA GLY A 590 28.19 -3.17 7.15
C GLY A 590 27.67 -1.98 7.96
N LEU A 591 28.28 -1.66 9.12
CA LEU A 591 27.81 -0.55 9.97
C LEU A 591 27.89 0.82 9.28
N PRO A 592 29.04 1.24 8.70
CA PRO A 592 29.09 2.53 7.99
C PRO A 592 28.16 2.61 6.79
N LEU A 593 27.79 1.48 6.17
CA LEU A 593 26.83 1.46 5.06
C LEU A 593 25.39 1.76 5.50
N LEU A 594 25.06 1.64 6.79
CA LEU A 594 23.76 2.02 7.33
C LEU A 594 23.64 3.54 7.56
N LEU A 595 24.74 4.22 7.80
CA LEU A 595 24.77 5.63 8.23
C LEU A 595 24.08 6.58 7.23
N PRO A 596 24.25 6.47 5.89
CA PRO A 596 23.55 7.36 4.95
C PRO A 596 22.03 7.32 5.10
N ALA A 597 21.44 6.14 5.34
CA ALA A 597 20.01 6.00 5.52
C ALA A 597 19.53 6.43 6.92
N LEU A 598 20.36 6.24 7.96
CA LEU A 598 19.99 6.59 9.34
C LEU A 598 20.16 8.08 9.66
N LEU A 599 21.13 8.73 9.02
CA LEU A 599 21.49 10.13 9.30
C LEU A 599 21.00 11.10 8.21
N PHE A 600 20.19 10.61 7.27
CA PHE A 600 19.62 11.45 6.23
C PHE A 600 18.68 12.49 6.85
N THR A 601 18.93 13.75 6.52
CA THR A 601 18.04 14.88 6.85
C THR A 601 17.58 15.53 5.55
N PRO A 602 16.26 15.72 5.34
CA PRO A 602 15.75 16.42 4.17
C PRO A 602 16.26 17.86 4.11
N LEU A 603 16.45 18.35 2.90
CA LEU A 603 16.83 19.75 2.69
C LEU A 603 15.71 20.68 3.18
N ARG A 604 16.11 21.74 3.85
CA ARG A 604 15.19 22.80 4.30
C ARG A 604 15.51 24.12 3.61
N PRO A 605 14.54 25.06 3.56
CA PRO A 605 14.79 26.40 3.03
C PRO A 605 15.97 27.08 3.75
N ALA A 606 16.71 27.93 3.04
CA ALA A 606 17.75 28.75 3.64
C ALA A 606 17.15 29.86 4.50
N MET A 607 17.99 30.52 5.32
CA MET A 607 17.58 31.67 6.12
C MET A 607 16.91 32.75 5.24
N GLY A 608 15.76 33.24 5.70
CA GLY A 608 14.93 34.19 4.96
C GLY A 608 14.12 33.62 3.82
N GLN A 609 14.16 32.30 3.61
CA GLN A 609 13.34 31.61 2.60
C GLN A 609 12.26 30.75 3.25
N PHE A 610 11.19 30.51 2.52
CA PHE A 610 10.12 29.60 2.96
C PHE A 610 9.58 28.76 1.79
N GLU A 611 9.00 27.65 2.15
CA GLU A 611 8.39 26.68 1.24
C GLU A 611 6.97 26.36 1.69
N LEU A 612 6.08 26.22 0.71
CA LEU A 612 4.71 25.76 0.90
C LEU A 612 4.56 24.39 0.26
N LEU A 613 4.16 23.39 1.03
CA LEU A 613 3.77 22.07 0.54
C LEU A 613 2.28 21.90 0.75
N ALA A 614 1.48 22.13 -0.30
CA ALA A 614 0.04 21.87 -0.31
C ALA A 614 -0.17 20.36 -0.54
N ALA A 615 -0.53 19.64 0.53
CA ALA A 615 -0.72 18.19 0.47
C ALA A 615 -2.02 17.84 -0.29
N ASP A 616 -1.99 16.80 -1.11
CA ASP A 616 -3.20 16.26 -1.74
C ASP A 616 -3.99 15.41 -0.73
N ILE A 617 -5.02 15.99 -0.16
CA ILE A 617 -5.89 15.37 0.83
C ILE A 617 -7.30 15.09 0.29
N GLY A 618 -7.52 15.32 -0.99
CA GLY A 618 -8.84 15.35 -1.61
C GLY A 618 -9.55 16.67 -1.34
N GLN A 619 -10.84 16.66 -0.93
CA GLN A 619 -11.57 17.87 -0.59
C GLN A 619 -11.17 18.37 0.79
N GLY A 620 -10.72 19.64 0.90
CA GLY A 620 -10.27 20.27 2.15
C GLY A 620 -8.89 20.91 2.01
N ASN A 621 -8.41 21.59 3.06
CA ASN A 621 -7.12 22.25 3.08
C ASN A 621 -6.10 21.57 4.01
N ALA A 622 -4.84 21.49 3.55
CA ALA A 622 -3.69 21.17 4.37
C ALA A 622 -2.40 21.66 3.71
N ILE A 623 -1.77 22.67 4.30
CA ILE A 623 -0.51 23.21 3.80
C ILE A 623 0.55 23.18 4.89
N ILE A 624 1.69 22.53 4.60
CA ILE A 624 2.87 22.57 5.45
C ILE A 624 3.73 23.76 4.99
N VAL A 625 3.95 24.70 5.90
CA VAL A 625 4.86 25.83 5.71
C VAL A 625 6.17 25.52 6.40
N ARG A 626 7.28 25.61 5.68
CA ARG A 626 8.62 25.28 6.16
C ARG A 626 9.53 26.50 6.04
N THR A 627 10.30 26.77 7.11
CA THR A 627 11.44 27.70 7.09
C THR A 627 12.73 26.93 7.39
N GLN A 628 13.83 27.56 7.67
CA GLN A 628 15.09 26.86 7.95
C GLN A 628 14.99 25.91 9.15
N SER A 629 14.36 26.31 10.25
CA SER A 629 14.31 25.52 11.48
C SER A 629 12.88 25.32 12.05
N HIS A 630 11.86 26.00 11.48
CA HIS A 630 10.47 25.95 11.97
C HIS A 630 9.51 25.43 10.92
N SER A 631 8.40 24.85 11.40
CA SER A 631 7.34 24.35 10.55
C SER A 631 5.95 24.63 11.13
N LEU A 632 5.01 25.03 10.25
CA LEU A 632 3.61 25.27 10.55
C LEU A 632 2.75 24.40 9.64
N LEU A 633 1.71 23.78 10.19
CA LEU A 633 0.65 23.16 9.42
C LEU A 633 -0.58 24.09 9.44
N PHE A 634 -1.00 24.56 8.26
CA PHE A 634 -2.25 25.32 8.07
C PHE A 634 -3.32 24.35 7.59
N ASP A 635 -4.37 24.15 8.40
CA ASP A 635 -5.41 23.15 8.26
C ASP A 635 -4.92 21.68 8.23
N ALA A 636 -5.83 20.75 8.48
CA ALA A 636 -5.50 19.33 8.66
C ALA A 636 -6.37 18.39 7.81
N GLY A 637 -7.16 18.94 6.90
CA GLY A 637 -7.95 18.18 5.95
C GLY A 637 -9.15 17.46 6.54
N PRO A 638 -9.86 16.67 5.71
CA PRO A 638 -11.16 16.11 6.04
C PRO A 638 -11.10 14.90 6.98
N ARG A 639 -12.23 14.68 7.64
CA ARG A 639 -12.58 13.43 8.29
C ARG A 639 -13.46 12.60 7.34
N PHE A 640 -13.02 11.41 6.99
CA PHE A 640 -13.75 10.52 6.07
C PHE A 640 -14.76 9.60 6.79
N SER A 641 -14.46 9.22 8.04
CA SER A 641 -15.31 8.45 8.96
C SER A 641 -14.84 8.69 10.39
N ARG A 642 -15.52 8.12 11.41
CA ARG A 642 -15.03 8.21 12.80
C ARG A 642 -13.61 7.66 12.97
N GLU A 643 -13.25 6.64 12.20
CA GLU A 643 -11.98 5.93 12.27
C GLU A 643 -10.95 6.38 11.23
N SER A 644 -11.28 7.36 10.37
CA SER A 644 -10.45 7.68 9.22
C SER A 644 -10.51 9.14 8.85
N ASP A 645 -9.37 9.78 8.85
CA ASP A 645 -9.16 11.19 8.53
C ASP A 645 -7.92 11.41 7.65
N ALA A 646 -7.77 12.63 7.13
CA ALA A 646 -6.62 13.04 6.31
C ALA A 646 -5.32 13.10 7.13
N GLY A 647 -5.41 13.37 8.43
CA GLY A 647 -4.27 13.37 9.33
C GLY A 647 -3.57 12.01 9.34
N GLN A 648 -4.34 10.96 9.65
CA GLN A 648 -3.81 9.59 9.70
C GLN A 648 -3.39 9.06 8.34
N ARG A 649 -4.17 9.34 7.27
CA ARG A 649 -3.92 8.76 5.95
C ARG A 649 -2.79 9.44 5.20
N THR A 650 -2.66 10.76 5.36
CA THR A 650 -1.79 11.59 4.52
C THR A 650 -0.77 12.37 5.35
N LEU A 651 -1.23 13.19 6.33
CA LEU A 651 -0.34 14.15 6.97
C LEU A 651 0.67 13.48 7.92
N VAL A 652 0.25 12.54 8.75
CA VAL A 652 1.15 11.84 9.67
C VAL A 652 2.23 11.04 8.90
N PRO A 653 1.92 10.26 7.86
CA PRO A 653 2.95 9.64 7.02
C PRO A 653 3.86 10.66 6.33
N LEU A 654 3.31 11.75 5.80
CA LEU A 654 4.06 12.79 5.10
C LEU A 654 5.02 13.52 6.04
N LEU A 655 4.55 13.98 7.21
CA LEU A 655 5.37 14.64 8.23
C LEU A 655 6.50 13.72 8.72
N ARG A 656 6.21 12.43 8.91
CA ARG A 656 7.22 11.44 9.28
C ARG A 656 8.26 11.26 8.18
N ALA A 657 7.83 11.11 6.93
CA ALA A 657 8.74 10.91 5.80
C ALA A 657 9.65 12.11 5.56
N LEU A 658 9.17 13.32 5.87
CA LEU A 658 9.94 14.56 5.79
C LEU A 658 10.73 14.88 7.08
N ASP A 659 10.58 14.07 8.13
CA ASP A 659 11.11 14.33 9.48
C ASP A 659 10.70 15.73 9.99
N GLU A 660 9.44 16.12 9.72
CA GLU A 660 8.94 17.43 10.10
C GLU A 660 8.44 17.44 11.55
N ARG A 661 9.02 18.35 12.32
CA ARG A 661 8.57 18.69 13.66
C ARG A 661 7.80 20.01 13.60
N LEU A 662 6.50 19.93 13.86
CA LEU A 662 5.65 21.12 13.83
C LEU A 662 5.83 21.93 15.10
N ASP A 663 6.02 23.25 14.95
CA ASP A 663 5.98 24.23 16.03
C ASP A 663 4.55 24.69 16.27
N MET A 664 3.73 24.76 15.16
CA MET A 664 2.38 25.25 15.21
C MET A 664 1.46 24.47 14.26
N VAL A 665 0.24 24.21 14.70
CA VAL A 665 -0.90 23.81 13.89
C VAL A 665 -1.90 24.97 13.93
N MET A 666 -2.19 25.58 12.79
CA MET A 666 -3.18 26.62 12.63
C MET A 666 -4.39 26.06 11.90
N LEU A 667 -5.56 26.08 12.52
CA LEU A 667 -6.81 25.64 11.92
C LEU A 667 -7.66 26.86 11.58
N SER A 668 -7.99 27.00 10.32
CA SER A 668 -8.66 28.20 9.82
C SER A 668 -10.04 28.39 10.44
N HIS A 669 -10.86 27.33 10.51
CA HIS A 669 -12.20 27.33 11.10
C HIS A 669 -12.64 25.90 11.44
N ARG A 670 -13.86 25.72 11.97
CA ARG A 670 -14.34 24.44 12.56
C ARG A 670 -14.81 23.38 11.57
N ASP A 671 -14.92 23.68 10.26
CA ASP A 671 -15.49 22.73 9.30
C ASP A 671 -14.62 21.47 9.16
N THR A 672 -15.27 20.33 8.95
CA THR A 672 -14.63 19.02 9.01
C THR A 672 -13.55 18.80 7.95
N ASP A 673 -13.59 19.49 6.84
CA ASP A 673 -12.58 19.43 5.77
C ASP A 673 -11.34 20.30 6.05
N HIS A 674 -11.32 20.98 7.20
CA HIS A 674 -10.17 21.74 7.70
C HIS A 674 -9.61 21.16 9.00
N ILE A 675 -10.47 20.68 9.92
CA ILE A 675 -10.03 20.19 11.23
C ILE A 675 -10.01 18.66 11.35
N GLY A 676 -10.55 17.93 10.36
CA GLY A 676 -10.80 16.49 10.48
C GLY A 676 -9.59 15.66 10.86
N GLY A 677 -8.41 16.00 10.36
CA GLY A 677 -7.14 15.31 10.67
C GLY A 677 -6.37 15.87 11.86
N ALA A 678 -6.84 16.94 12.52
CA ALA A 678 -6.08 17.66 13.53
C ALA A 678 -5.71 16.78 14.73
N VAL A 679 -6.63 15.94 15.22
CA VAL A 679 -6.38 15.06 16.37
C VAL A 679 -5.24 14.08 16.08
N ALA A 680 -5.19 13.51 14.89
CA ALA A 680 -4.14 12.56 14.49
C ALA A 680 -2.77 13.25 14.42
N VAL A 681 -2.72 14.46 13.84
CA VAL A 681 -1.49 15.27 13.77
C VAL A 681 -1.02 15.69 15.17
N LEU A 682 -1.91 16.20 16.01
CA LEU A 682 -1.56 16.64 17.36
C LEU A 682 -1.15 15.49 18.30
N LYS A 683 -1.68 14.27 18.10
CA LYS A 683 -1.19 13.07 18.78
C LYS A 683 0.25 12.74 18.42
N MET A 684 0.62 12.90 17.14
CA MET A 684 1.98 12.70 16.68
C MET A 684 2.92 13.85 17.09
N GLN A 685 2.39 15.07 17.16
CA GLN A 685 3.12 16.33 17.41
C GLN A 685 2.58 17.03 18.67
N PRO A 686 2.69 16.42 19.85
CA PRO A 686 2.06 16.98 21.09
C PRO A 686 2.65 18.33 21.52
N GLN A 687 3.87 18.65 21.06
CA GLN A 687 4.55 19.92 21.35
C GLN A 687 4.00 21.09 20.51
N ALA A 688 3.40 20.84 19.33
CA ALA A 688 2.96 21.89 18.42
C ALA A 688 1.89 22.77 19.09
N ALA A 689 2.07 24.09 19.05
CA ALA A 689 1.03 25.02 19.51
C ALA A 689 -0.22 24.89 18.61
N LEU A 690 -1.41 25.00 19.18
CA LEU A 690 -2.66 25.01 18.43
C LEU A 690 -3.21 26.45 18.40
N VAL A 691 -3.39 26.98 17.19
CA VAL A 691 -4.00 28.28 16.95
C VAL A 691 -5.24 28.08 16.07
N SER A 692 -6.38 28.66 16.42
CA SER A 692 -7.61 28.50 15.64
C SER A 692 -8.67 29.53 15.96
N SER A 693 -9.69 29.61 15.10
CA SER A 693 -10.91 30.34 15.35
C SER A 693 -12.07 29.47 15.89
N ILE A 694 -11.83 28.21 16.20
CA ILE A 694 -12.84 27.31 16.74
C ILE A 694 -13.36 27.79 18.10
N GLU A 695 -14.63 27.52 18.38
CA GLU A 695 -15.29 27.88 19.61
C GLU A 695 -14.73 27.14 20.83
N ASP A 696 -14.86 27.73 22.02
CA ASP A 696 -14.33 27.17 23.26
C ASP A 696 -15.03 25.87 23.66
N GLU A 697 -16.27 25.62 23.20
CA GLU A 697 -17.08 24.43 23.47
C GLU A 697 -16.80 23.26 22.50
N HIS A 698 -16.00 23.48 21.49
CA HIS A 698 -15.71 22.45 20.47
C HIS A 698 -14.90 21.29 21.08
N GLU A 699 -15.21 20.04 20.68
CA GLU A 699 -14.57 18.81 21.19
C GLU A 699 -13.03 18.81 21.09
N LEU A 700 -12.46 19.47 20.07
CA LEU A 700 -11.00 19.59 19.89
C LEU A 700 -10.34 20.37 21.05
N GLN A 701 -11.06 21.32 21.68
CA GLN A 701 -10.56 22.07 22.84
C GLN A 701 -10.33 21.17 24.06
N LEU A 702 -11.11 20.09 24.18
CA LEU A 702 -10.92 19.06 25.23
C LEU A 702 -9.64 18.26 25.01
N PHE A 703 -9.24 18.08 23.74
CA PHE A 703 -8.00 17.38 23.41
C PHE A 703 -6.77 18.27 23.55
N LYS A 704 -6.83 19.46 22.97
CA LYS A 704 -5.78 20.49 23.08
C LYS A 704 -6.39 21.88 22.98
N ARG A 705 -6.14 22.71 23.99
CA ARG A 705 -6.65 24.07 24.01
C ARG A 705 -6.01 24.92 22.92
N ALA A 706 -6.82 25.54 22.09
CA ALA A 706 -6.38 26.43 21.04
C ALA A 706 -6.22 27.86 21.55
N THR A 707 -5.19 28.55 21.09
CA THR A 707 -5.10 30.01 21.17
C THR A 707 -5.92 30.60 20.04
N ARG A 708 -6.74 31.61 20.30
CA ARG A 708 -7.53 32.28 19.26
C ARG A 708 -6.63 32.95 18.24
N CYS A 709 -6.89 32.75 16.95
CA CYS A 709 -6.26 33.55 15.91
C CYS A 709 -6.97 34.90 15.82
N ILE A 710 -6.24 36.00 15.93
CA ILE A 710 -6.79 37.36 15.94
C ILE A 710 -5.94 38.20 15.01
N ALA A 711 -6.59 39.01 14.17
CA ALA A 711 -5.93 39.95 13.28
C ALA A 711 -4.98 40.88 14.05
N GLY A 712 -3.80 41.10 13.48
CA GLY A 712 -2.70 41.86 14.10
C GLY A 712 -1.69 40.99 14.86
N GLN A 713 -1.94 39.71 15.12
CA GLN A 713 -0.91 38.81 15.65
C GLN A 713 0.21 38.65 14.64
N ARG A 714 1.46 38.84 15.10
CA ARG A 714 2.67 38.78 14.27
C ARG A 714 3.78 38.01 14.96
N TRP A 715 4.54 37.25 14.19
CA TRP A 715 5.78 36.60 14.64
C TRP A 715 6.75 36.46 13.47
N GLN A 716 7.98 36.12 13.78
CA GLN A 716 9.02 35.93 12.79
C GLN A 716 9.78 34.63 13.07
N TRP A 717 9.98 33.81 12.06
CA TRP A 717 10.81 32.62 12.07
C TRP A 717 11.86 32.67 10.97
N ASP A 718 13.10 32.48 11.30
CA ASP A 718 14.23 32.40 10.35
C ASP A 718 14.25 33.52 9.30
N GLY A 719 13.89 34.76 9.66
CA GLY A 719 13.82 35.89 8.75
C GLY A 719 12.52 35.98 7.90
N VAL A 720 11.58 35.07 8.09
CA VAL A 720 10.24 35.05 7.46
C VAL A 720 9.21 35.63 8.43
N GLN A 721 8.39 36.55 7.96
CA GLN A 721 7.34 37.20 8.76
C GLN A 721 6.01 36.49 8.55
N PHE A 722 5.27 36.33 9.63
CA PHE A 722 3.93 35.77 9.67
C PHE A 722 2.98 36.79 10.29
N GLU A 723 1.80 36.99 9.71
CA GLU A 723 0.81 37.94 10.16
C GLU A 723 -0.59 37.40 9.99
N VAL A 724 -1.39 37.36 11.04
CA VAL A 724 -2.80 37.05 10.98
C VAL A 724 -3.57 38.28 10.57
N LEU A 725 -4.37 38.19 9.50
CA LEU A 725 -5.14 39.32 8.95
C LEU A 725 -6.64 39.24 9.31
N HIS A 726 -7.15 38.08 9.66
CA HIS A 726 -8.55 37.80 9.99
C HIS A 726 -8.65 36.56 10.89
N PRO A 727 -9.67 36.44 11.81
CA PRO A 727 -10.73 37.40 12.15
C PRO A 727 -10.26 38.51 13.10
N LEU A 728 -11.08 39.58 13.23
CA LEU A 728 -10.89 40.61 14.26
C LEU A 728 -11.34 40.07 15.65
N ALA A 729 -10.83 40.62 16.73
CA ALA A 729 -11.23 40.22 18.08
C ALA A 729 -12.74 40.34 18.32
N ALA A 730 -13.38 41.39 17.77
CA ALA A 730 -14.83 41.63 17.92
C ALA A 730 -15.70 40.61 17.15
N ASP A 731 -15.13 39.89 16.18
CA ASP A 731 -15.87 38.91 15.38
C ASP A 731 -16.27 37.68 16.18
N TYR A 732 -15.50 37.34 17.24
CA TYR A 732 -15.79 36.22 18.12
C TYR A 732 -17.10 36.36 18.88
N ASP A 733 -17.55 37.60 19.11
CA ASP A 733 -18.80 37.90 19.79
C ASP A 733 -20.00 37.98 18.85
N THR A 734 -19.79 38.23 17.57
CA THR A 734 -20.83 38.62 16.64
C THR A 734 -21.04 37.63 15.49
N ILE A 735 -19.99 36.94 15.00
CA ILE A 735 -20.04 36.05 13.83
C ILE A 735 -20.27 34.61 14.30
N LYS A 736 -21.32 33.98 13.74
CA LYS A 736 -21.65 32.56 14.01
C LYS A 736 -21.38 31.63 12.82
N LYS A 737 -21.18 32.16 11.60
CA LYS A 737 -20.90 31.35 10.42
C LYS A 737 -19.43 30.87 10.44
N SER A 738 -19.23 29.58 10.30
CA SER A 738 -17.91 28.93 10.32
C SER A 738 -16.92 29.56 9.36
N ASN A 739 -17.24 29.58 8.06
CA ASN A 739 -16.37 30.12 7.01
C ASN A 739 -16.00 31.60 7.25
N ALA A 740 -16.96 32.37 7.79
CA ALA A 740 -16.75 33.78 8.09
C ALA A 740 -15.76 34.03 9.24
N MET A 741 -15.36 33.01 9.96
CA MET A 741 -14.34 33.06 11.02
C MET A 741 -12.98 32.49 10.58
N SER A 742 -12.80 32.16 9.29
CA SER A 742 -11.54 31.60 8.79
C SER A 742 -10.35 32.47 9.16
N CYS A 743 -9.33 31.88 9.79
CA CYS A 743 -8.04 32.53 9.99
C CYS A 743 -7.38 32.78 8.62
N VAL A 744 -6.97 34.00 8.37
CA VAL A 744 -6.20 34.41 7.19
C VAL A 744 -4.76 34.68 7.60
N LEU A 745 -3.82 33.94 7.04
CA LEU A 745 -2.39 34.05 7.36
C LEU A 745 -1.62 34.58 6.17
N ARG A 746 -0.92 35.69 6.37
CA ARG A 746 0.07 36.25 5.46
C ARG A 746 1.46 35.80 5.86
N ILE A 747 2.22 35.27 4.90
CA ILE A 747 3.60 34.83 5.08
C ILE A 747 4.45 35.63 4.11
N SER A 748 5.51 36.29 4.57
CA SER A 748 6.32 37.12 3.70
C SER A 748 7.79 37.11 4.09
N ASN A 749 8.62 37.26 3.08
CA ASN A 749 10.01 37.62 3.22
C ASN A 749 10.28 38.92 2.43
N ASN A 750 11.56 39.29 2.26
CA ASN A 750 11.92 40.53 1.55
C ASN A 750 11.52 40.53 0.07
N ALA A 751 11.20 39.38 -0.55
CA ALA A 751 10.99 39.23 -1.98
C ALA A 751 9.64 38.65 -2.37
N GLN A 752 9.06 37.81 -1.54
CA GLN A 752 7.88 37.01 -1.88
C GLN A 752 6.84 37.03 -0.75
N THR A 753 5.58 36.92 -1.13
CA THR A 753 4.45 36.84 -0.19
C THR A 753 3.51 35.72 -0.57
N ALA A 754 3.03 34.99 0.43
CA ALA A 754 1.97 34.00 0.30
C ALA A 754 0.79 34.37 1.21
N LEU A 755 -0.43 34.12 0.75
CA LEU A 755 -1.66 34.36 1.50
C LEU A 755 -2.48 33.07 1.60
N LEU A 756 -2.63 32.56 2.84
CA LEU A 756 -3.46 31.42 3.17
C LEU A 756 -4.78 31.90 3.74
N THR A 757 -5.88 31.60 3.06
CA THR A 757 -7.16 32.29 3.27
C THR A 757 -8.20 31.47 4.02
N GLY A 758 -8.01 30.13 4.13
CA GLY A 758 -9.11 29.24 4.52
C GLY A 758 -10.32 29.44 3.60
N ASP A 759 -11.51 29.43 4.20
CA ASP A 759 -12.78 29.47 3.46
C ASP A 759 -13.50 30.82 3.53
N ILE A 760 -12.74 31.93 3.55
CA ILE A 760 -13.37 33.28 3.48
C ILE A 760 -14.25 33.41 2.23
N GLU A 761 -15.32 34.17 2.39
CA GLU A 761 -16.28 34.48 1.35
C GLU A 761 -16.21 35.96 0.97
N ALA A 762 -17.01 36.39 0.00
CA ALA A 762 -17.01 37.75 -0.55
C ALA A 762 -17.07 38.90 0.52
N ALA A 763 -17.78 38.67 1.64
CA ALA A 763 -17.88 39.65 2.71
C ALA A 763 -16.55 39.87 3.46
N GLN A 764 -15.79 38.75 3.73
CA GLN A 764 -14.49 38.80 4.38
C GLN A 764 -13.44 39.35 3.42
N GLU A 765 -13.52 38.97 2.15
CA GLU A 765 -12.65 39.53 1.08
C GLU A 765 -12.80 41.06 1.00
N ALA A 766 -14.04 41.57 1.01
CA ALA A 766 -14.32 43.00 0.98
C ALA A 766 -13.72 43.74 2.19
N ARG A 767 -13.75 43.14 3.37
CA ARG A 767 -13.14 43.69 4.61
C ARG A 767 -11.62 43.77 4.48
N LEU A 768 -10.98 42.67 4.02
CA LEU A 768 -9.52 42.63 3.83
C LEU A 768 -9.06 43.71 2.81
N ILE A 769 -9.88 44.00 1.78
CA ILE A 769 -9.61 45.07 0.83
C ILE A 769 -9.72 46.43 1.48
N ALA A 770 -10.77 46.65 2.33
CA ALA A 770 -11.05 47.93 2.97
C ALA A 770 -9.96 48.34 3.95
N ASP A 771 -9.38 47.37 4.68
CA ASP A 771 -8.32 47.63 5.63
C ASP A 771 -6.96 47.97 5.00
N ALA A 772 -6.94 48.09 3.66
CA ALA A 772 -5.80 48.48 2.81
C ALA A 772 -4.47 47.79 3.20
N ALA A 773 -4.53 46.81 4.08
CA ALA A 773 -3.38 46.03 4.45
C ALA A 773 -2.78 45.43 3.19
N ALA A 774 -1.48 45.34 3.16
CA ALA A 774 -0.72 44.79 2.05
C ALA A 774 -1.10 43.33 1.77
N ILE A 775 -2.31 43.08 1.19
CA ILE A 775 -2.81 41.74 0.80
C ILE A 775 -2.31 41.33 -0.58
N ARG A 776 -1.47 42.14 -1.23
CA ARG A 776 -0.79 41.75 -2.46
C ARG A 776 0.06 40.52 -2.18
N THR A 777 -0.05 39.52 -3.06
CA THR A 777 0.59 38.20 -2.81
C THR A 777 1.09 37.60 -4.11
N ASP A 778 2.19 36.84 -4.04
CA ASP A 778 2.69 36.07 -5.19
C ASP A 778 1.96 34.71 -5.29
N VAL A 779 1.68 34.10 -4.14
CA VAL A 779 0.96 32.81 -4.04
C VAL A 779 -0.27 32.96 -3.18
N LEU A 780 -1.39 32.56 -3.73
CA LEU A 780 -2.69 32.58 -3.05
C LEU A 780 -3.20 31.14 -2.87
N LEU A 781 -3.52 30.75 -1.63
CA LEU A 781 -4.43 29.63 -1.40
C LEU A 781 -5.81 30.11 -1.79
N VAL A 782 -6.42 29.47 -2.79
CA VAL A 782 -7.73 29.87 -3.32
C VAL A 782 -8.80 29.76 -2.23
N PRO A 783 -9.49 30.86 -1.89
CA PRO A 783 -10.51 30.85 -0.85
C PRO A 783 -11.63 29.84 -1.14
N HIS A 784 -12.04 29.12 -0.10
CA HIS A 784 -13.18 28.22 -0.12
C HIS A 784 -13.14 27.21 -1.28
N HIS A 785 -11.94 26.65 -1.53
CA HIS A 785 -11.65 25.67 -2.60
C HIS A 785 -12.06 26.12 -3.99
N GLY A 786 -12.28 27.41 -4.21
CA GLY A 786 -12.80 27.96 -5.45
C GLY A 786 -14.33 27.91 -5.55
N SER A 787 -15.03 28.05 -4.43
CA SER A 787 -16.49 28.23 -4.39
C SER A 787 -16.93 29.47 -5.12
N LYS A 788 -18.17 29.49 -5.66
CA LYS A 788 -18.79 30.66 -6.26
C LYS A 788 -18.91 31.85 -5.31
N THR A 789 -18.97 31.60 -4.00
CA THR A 789 -19.13 32.60 -2.95
C THR A 789 -17.84 33.35 -2.64
N SER A 790 -16.71 32.96 -3.22
CA SER A 790 -15.39 33.53 -2.98
C SER A 790 -14.66 33.95 -4.25
N SER A 791 -13.42 34.39 -4.11
CA SER A 791 -12.54 34.85 -5.20
C SER A 791 -13.19 35.92 -6.04
N THR A 792 -13.66 36.98 -5.39
CA THR A 792 -14.31 38.13 -6.07
C THR A 792 -13.32 38.83 -6.97
N LYS A 793 -13.83 39.48 -8.06
CA LYS A 793 -12.98 40.24 -8.97
C LYS A 793 -12.17 41.29 -8.24
N ALA A 794 -12.79 42.03 -7.30
CA ALA A 794 -12.14 43.07 -6.52
C ALA A 794 -10.99 42.49 -5.66
N PHE A 795 -11.21 41.32 -5.03
CA PHE A 795 -10.17 40.69 -4.24
C PHE A 795 -8.97 40.29 -5.09
N LEU A 796 -9.21 39.69 -6.26
CA LEU A 796 -8.14 39.30 -7.19
C LEU A 796 -7.41 40.51 -7.79
N ASP A 797 -8.09 41.63 -8.04
CA ASP A 797 -7.50 42.86 -8.55
C ASP A 797 -6.55 43.52 -7.54
N VAL A 798 -6.79 43.34 -6.24
CA VAL A 798 -5.94 43.87 -5.16
C VAL A 798 -4.82 42.91 -4.81
N THR A 799 -5.12 41.59 -4.68
CA THR A 799 -4.14 40.58 -4.30
C THR A 799 -3.13 40.27 -5.41
N GLN A 800 -3.53 40.36 -6.67
CA GLN A 800 -2.72 40.17 -7.89
C GLN A 800 -1.81 38.92 -7.80
N PRO A 801 -2.31 37.73 -7.47
CA PRO A 801 -1.48 36.56 -7.33
C PRO A 801 -0.91 36.14 -8.69
N ARG A 802 0.32 35.61 -8.69
CA ARG A 802 0.92 34.94 -9.86
C ARG A 802 0.51 33.49 -9.93
N ILE A 803 0.41 32.83 -8.77
CA ILE A 803 0.07 31.41 -8.59
C ILE A 803 -1.11 31.31 -7.63
N ALA A 804 -2.09 30.49 -8.00
CA ALA A 804 -3.24 30.15 -7.19
C ALA A 804 -3.28 28.64 -6.90
N LEU A 805 -3.09 28.25 -5.64
CA LEU A 805 -3.17 26.86 -5.20
C LEU A 805 -4.61 26.50 -4.87
N VAL A 806 -5.18 25.53 -5.57
CA VAL A 806 -6.54 25.05 -5.40
C VAL A 806 -6.51 23.68 -4.76
N GLN A 807 -6.88 23.57 -3.48
CA GLN A 807 -7.02 22.27 -2.81
C GLN A 807 -8.47 21.80 -2.89
N SER A 808 -8.75 20.90 -3.80
CA SER A 808 -10.09 20.35 -4.03
C SER A 808 -10.03 18.86 -4.37
N GLY A 809 -11.12 18.13 -4.16
CA GLY A 809 -11.21 16.72 -4.48
C GLY A 809 -11.51 16.47 -5.96
N TYR A 810 -10.96 15.40 -6.53
CA TYR A 810 -11.27 14.98 -7.90
C TYR A 810 -12.78 14.74 -8.08
N ARG A 811 -13.38 15.48 -9.02
CA ARG A 811 -14.84 15.43 -9.30
C ARG A 811 -15.66 15.42 -8.00
N ASN A 812 -15.36 16.40 -7.13
CA ASN A 812 -16.05 16.53 -5.85
C ASN A 812 -17.53 16.88 -6.00
N ARG A 813 -18.33 16.65 -4.98
CA ARG A 813 -19.80 16.87 -4.98
C ARG A 813 -20.21 18.33 -5.05
N PHE A 814 -19.30 19.24 -4.70
CA PHE A 814 -19.55 20.69 -4.65
C PHE A 814 -19.26 21.38 -5.99
N ASN A 815 -18.68 20.66 -6.96
CA ASN A 815 -18.16 21.21 -8.22
C ASN A 815 -17.10 22.32 -8.01
N HIS A 816 -16.27 22.18 -6.99
CA HIS A 816 -15.14 23.09 -6.75
C HIS A 816 -13.88 22.59 -7.49
N PRO A 817 -13.06 23.51 -8.05
CA PRO A 817 -13.35 24.94 -8.23
C PRO A 817 -14.49 25.16 -9.22
N ALA A 818 -15.31 26.16 -8.95
CA ALA A 818 -16.41 26.52 -9.87
C ALA A 818 -15.84 27.08 -11.19
N PRO A 819 -16.40 26.71 -12.37
CA PRO A 819 -15.85 27.14 -13.66
C PRO A 819 -15.71 28.67 -13.79
N GLU A 820 -16.66 29.42 -13.26
CA GLU A 820 -16.63 30.88 -13.23
C GLU A 820 -15.53 31.47 -12.36
N VAL A 821 -15.11 30.74 -11.33
CA VAL A 821 -13.95 31.13 -10.49
C VAL A 821 -12.65 30.85 -11.23
N VAL A 822 -12.53 29.70 -11.87
CA VAL A 822 -11.37 29.37 -12.71
C VAL A 822 -11.22 30.43 -13.83
N GLU A 823 -12.32 30.82 -14.46
CA GLU A 823 -12.32 31.85 -15.50
C GLU A 823 -11.83 33.21 -14.96
N ARG A 824 -12.19 33.61 -13.72
CA ARG A 824 -11.69 34.87 -13.11
C ARG A 824 -10.17 34.87 -12.93
N TYR A 825 -9.56 33.74 -12.57
CA TYR A 825 -8.12 33.58 -12.50
C TYR A 825 -7.47 33.60 -13.89
N ALA A 826 -8.03 32.89 -14.85
CA ALA A 826 -7.54 32.81 -16.22
C ALA A 826 -7.52 34.19 -16.89
N GLN A 827 -8.58 35.01 -16.72
CA GLN A 827 -8.65 36.37 -17.23
C GLN A 827 -7.56 37.30 -16.69
N ARG A 828 -6.92 36.95 -15.57
CA ARG A 828 -5.81 37.67 -14.92
C ARG A 828 -4.45 37.06 -15.17
N ASN A 829 -4.38 36.05 -16.05
CA ASN A 829 -3.15 35.28 -16.33
C ASN A 829 -2.54 34.64 -15.05
N VAL A 830 -3.38 34.30 -14.09
CA VAL A 830 -2.93 33.59 -12.86
C VAL A 830 -2.78 32.12 -13.17
N GLN A 831 -1.62 31.55 -12.84
CA GLN A 831 -1.40 30.13 -12.94
C GLN A 831 -2.18 29.39 -11.82
N THR A 832 -3.21 28.65 -12.18
CA THR A 832 -3.95 27.80 -11.24
C THR A 832 -3.34 26.42 -11.17
N VAL A 833 -3.09 25.95 -9.95
CA VAL A 833 -2.53 24.62 -9.67
C VAL A 833 -3.51 23.88 -8.77
N ASP A 834 -4.19 22.87 -9.30
CA ASP A 834 -5.21 22.10 -8.60
C ASP A 834 -4.69 20.73 -8.12
N SER A 835 -5.11 20.32 -6.92
CA SER A 835 -4.69 19.04 -6.30
C SER A 835 -5.01 17.82 -7.19
N PRO A 836 -6.17 17.70 -7.85
CA PRO A 836 -6.46 16.53 -8.70
C PRO A 836 -5.46 16.29 -9.82
N ARG A 837 -4.90 17.36 -10.41
CA ARG A 837 -3.94 17.30 -11.53
C ARG A 837 -2.50 17.29 -11.07
N CYS A 838 -2.18 18.07 -10.05
CA CYS A 838 -0.82 18.24 -9.53
C CYS A 838 -0.44 17.15 -8.52
N GLY A 839 -1.41 16.59 -7.77
CA GLY A 839 -1.14 15.93 -6.53
C GLY A 839 -0.71 16.93 -5.46
N ALA A 840 0.20 16.56 -4.58
CA ALA A 840 0.85 17.53 -3.70
C ALA A 840 1.65 18.55 -4.53
N ALA A 841 1.45 19.83 -4.20
CA ALA A 841 2.10 20.95 -4.87
C ALA A 841 3.14 21.59 -3.94
N THR A 842 4.39 21.67 -4.40
CA THR A 842 5.47 22.33 -3.65
C THR A 842 5.85 23.62 -4.36
N TRP A 843 5.78 24.73 -3.62
CA TRP A 843 6.27 26.02 -4.05
C TRP A 843 7.31 26.56 -3.08
N SER A 844 8.36 27.21 -3.60
CA SER A 844 9.44 27.80 -2.79
C SER A 844 9.69 29.25 -3.12
N SER A 845 9.87 30.09 -2.10
CA SER A 845 10.26 31.48 -2.26
C SER A 845 11.63 31.67 -2.90
N ALA A 846 12.48 30.62 -2.92
CA ALA A 846 13.76 30.60 -3.63
C ALA A 846 13.59 30.41 -5.15
N SER A 847 12.48 29.82 -5.60
CA SER A 847 12.16 29.55 -7.01
C SER A 847 10.71 29.94 -7.32
N PRO A 848 10.36 31.24 -7.20
CA PRO A 848 8.97 31.69 -7.13
C PRO A 848 8.17 31.52 -8.42
N GLY A 849 8.84 31.26 -9.54
CA GLY A 849 8.19 31.06 -10.85
C GLY A 849 7.69 29.62 -11.10
N THR A 850 8.00 28.67 -10.22
CA THR A 850 7.72 27.25 -10.45
C THR A 850 6.98 26.60 -9.30
N VAL A 851 6.00 25.75 -9.63
CA VAL A 851 5.39 24.82 -8.70
C VAL A 851 5.75 23.41 -9.13
N VAL A 852 6.27 22.63 -8.20
CA VAL A 852 6.61 21.23 -8.43
C VAL A 852 5.40 20.36 -8.11
N CYS A 853 4.86 19.71 -9.11
CA CYS A 853 3.73 18.79 -8.99
C CYS A 853 4.21 17.37 -8.76
N HIS A 854 3.70 16.73 -7.70
CA HIS A 854 4.12 15.37 -7.36
C HIS A 854 3.72 14.35 -8.43
N ARG A 855 2.55 14.50 -9.06
CA ARG A 855 2.10 13.63 -10.16
C ARG A 855 3.04 13.66 -11.37
N ASP A 856 3.61 14.83 -11.69
CA ASP A 856 4.54 14.97 -12.82
C ASP A 856 5.89 14.31 -12.52
N MET A 857 6.37 14.39 -11.26
CA MET A 857 7.61 13.78 -10.83
C MET A 857 7.58 12.25 -10.79
N GLN A 858 6.43 11.67 -10.46
CA GLN A 858 6.26 10.22 -10.29
C GLN A 858 5.27 9.61 -11.28
N LYS A 859 5.20 10.18 -12.48
CA LYS A 859 4.31 9.72 -13.52
C LYS A 859 4.56 8.26 -13.89
N ARG A 860 3.48 7.46 -13.92
CA ARG A 860 3.46 6.06 -14.33
C ARG A 860 2.21 5.79 -15.16
N TYR A 861 2.26 4.77 -16.02
CA TYR A 861 1.15 4.44 -16.94
C TYR A 861 -0.16 4.03 -16.24
N TRP A 862 -0.14 3.66 -14.97
CA TRP A 862 -1.36 3.38 -14.19
C TRP A 862 -1.95 4.61 -13.51
N ASN A 863 -1.22 5.74 -13.49
CA ASN A 863 -1.75 6.97 -12.92
C ASN A 863 -2.77 7.60 -13.87
N TYR A 864 -3.78 8.22 -13.29
CA TYR A 864 -4.74 8.98 -14.05
C TYR A 864 -4.13 10.32 -14.48
N PHE A 865 -4.19 10.60 -15.77
CA PHE A 865 -3.87 11.90 -16.34
C PHE A 865 -5.06 12.33 -17.21
N GLU A 866 -5.59 13.50 -16.91
CA GLU A 866 -6.58 14.12 -17.79
C GLU A 866 -5.85 14.48 -19.08
N LYS A 867 -6.32 13.97 -20.23
CA LYS A 867 -5.77 14.41 -21.52
C LYS A 867 -6.09 15.89 -21.67
N PRO A 868 -5.11 16.72 -22.04
CA PRO A 868 -5.29 18.17 -22.20
C PRO A 868 -6.39 18.52 -23.22
#